data_6334e4fc9f05dcbaf3fed8147b8aac8b
#
_entry.id   6334e4fc9f05dcbaf3fed8147b8aac8b
#
_cell.length_a   1.000
_cell.length_b   1.000
_cell.length_c   1.000
_cell.angle_alpha   90.00
_cell.angle_beta   90.00
_cell.angle_gamma   90.00
#
_symmetry.space_group_name_H-M   'P 1'
#
loop_
_entity.id
_entity.type
_entity.pdbx_description
1 polymer ?
#
loop_
_entity_poly.entity_id
_entity_poly.type
_entity_poly.pdbx_seq_one_letter_code
_entity_poly.pdbx_strand_id
1 'polypeptide(L)'
;MKTALVYVHIGNDIPNYLYDNIYQTLLINNYGTTLYICLNDNLVNEFNLTLDKFNLNVYTKNIFYYKNVIQVIPLSLLENFLKDNEHFTRYKNKISNDYSDKDQFRGGFWISTTSRFFYIFALMKIFQIKNVFHIENDVMLYEDINTLYNFLLNYFKSEDIDKVCMVQDAPGRVIPSIMFFGNDKILERLNIFISDIFEKSPYFMNDMDILGRYMDKYELPVEPNEHLMVFDGAAIGQYLGGVDPKNISNEKNMLIEYMNPTRGFVNETALLKPNVLQFRKTNVCMDHLDISTNMYLVSNDNKKYNTIANLHIHSKQLYQFSSVLDIGIEDIISGDRVLSLCDFVFATRDILAFHKNIEKYARDVIIINDFNNINVESLNNYFMEHCTKNNTDTIKIFVYTHILSYLIETLTEKINKNIKIVLYTHNSDHHFNNEYKNLVECDNIVHIYAQNIDYDSYNSKITLLPIGLANAMWPHGDMIALYTVMKDTYRNIKERDIYVNINPNTYMYRGEILNKIKETKCYDLSSGKPYIEYLRELSEHRFCLCIRGNGLDTHRFWESLYLGVIPVIINNNTTSCDNFVRYLRDLDIPFVEIKNDNLDILGLKYNKNYFSENLYKNMIKKSGGIYNLKGLKMAGYTYIF
;
A
#
# COMPACT_ATOMS: atom_id res chain seq x y z
N MET A 1 -20.92 1.28 23.01
CA MET A 1 -21.95 0.63 22.14
C MET A 1 -21.23 -0.07 21.00
N LYS A 2 -21.64 -1.26 20.59
CA LYS A 2 -20.98 -1.93 19.44
C LYS A 2 -21.64 -1.44 18.16
N THR A 3 -20.85 -0.91 17.24
CA THR A 3 -21.23 -0.66 15.86
C THR A 3 -20.98 -1.90 15.02
N ALA A 4 -21.71 -2.07 13.94
CA ALA A 4 -21.51 -3.16 12.99
C ALA A 4 -21.35 -2.59 11.58
N LEU A 5 -20.54 -3.28 10.77
CA LEU A 5 -20.39 -2.98 9.36
C LEU A 5 -20.89 -4.16 8.53
N VAL A 6 -21.70 -3.89 7.53
CA VAL A 6 -22.35 -4.91 6.70
C VAL A 6 -22.00 -4.71 5.23
N TYR A 7 -21.50 -5.78 4.63
CA TYR A 7 -21.35 -5.95 3.18
C TYR A 7 -22.43 -6.91 2.68
N VAL A 8 -23.05 -6.59 1.57
CA VAL A 8 -23.99 -7.50 0.89
C VAL A 8 -23.51 -7.67 -0.54
N HIS A 9 -23.10 -8.88 -0.87
CA HIS A 9 -22.68 -9.24 -2.22
C HIS A 9 -23.63 -10.30 -2.80
N ILE A 10 -24.35 -9.91 -3.84
CA ILE A 10 -25.27 -10.78 -4.58
C ILE A 10 -24.66 -10.98 -5.96
N GLY A 11 -24.11 -12.15 -6.23
CA GLY A 11 -23.41 -12.45 -7.47
C GLY A 11 -22.98 -13.91 -7.53
N ASN A 12 -22.38 -14.31 -8.65
CA ASN A 12 -21.92 -15.67 -8.88
C ASN A 12 -20.43 -15.87 -8.59
N ASP A 13 -19.68 -14.78 -8.49
CA ASP A 13 -18.24 -14.72 -8.22
C ASP A 13 -17.92 -13.59 -7.25
N ILE A 14 -16.84 -13.72 -6.51
CA ILE A 14 -16.37 -12.70 -5.56
C ILE A 14 -15.34 -11.84 -6.28
N PRO A 15 -15.61 -10.53 -6.47
CA PRO A 15 -14.65 -9.65 -7.11
C PRO A 15 -13.46 -9.37 -6.20
N ASN A 16 -12.27 -9.31 -6.78
CA ASN A 16 -11.04 -9.07 -6.03
C ASN A 16 -11.07 -7.77 -5.21
N TYR A 17 -11.72 -6.74 -5.73
CA TYR A 17 -11.82 -5.46 -5.01
C TYR A 17 -12.64 -5.54 -3.71
N LEU A 18 -13.51 -6.54 -3.54
CA LEU A 18 -14.19 -6.76 -2.26
C LEU A 18 -13.19 -7.18 -1.18
N TYR A 19 -12.20 -7.99 -1.51
CA TYR A 19 -11.13 -8.34 -0.57
C TYR A 19 -10.29 -7.09 -0.23
N ASP A 20 -9.92 -6.27 -1.20
CA ASP A 20 -9.18 -5.02 -0.95
C ASP A 20 -9.95 -4.12 0.03
N ASN A 21 -11.27 -3.99 -0.16
CA ASN A 21 -12.13 -3.24 0.72
C ASN A 21 -12.15 -3.83 2.15
N ILE A 22 -12.37 -5.14 2.29
CA ILE A 22 -12.42 -5.82 3.59
C ILE A 22 -11.09 -5.66 4.32
N TYR A 23 -9.95 -5.78 3.63
CA TYR A 23 -8.64 -5.60 4.25
C TYR A 23 -8.41 -4.18 4.73
N GLN A 24 -8.74 -3.20 3.93
CA GLN A 24 -8.69 -1.80 4.33
C GLN A 24 -9.55 -1.56 5.57
N THR A 25 -10.76 -2.09 5.57
CA THR A 25 -11.70 -1.97 6.69
C THR A 25 -11.15 -2.62 7.95
N LEU A 26 -10.56 -3.81 7.85
CA LEU A 26 -9.92 -4.50 8.98
C LEU A 26 -8.73 -3.73 9.53
N LEU A 27 -7.96 -3.09 8.66
CA LEU A 27 -6.80 -2.29 9.05
C LEU A 27 -7.20 -1.07 9.87
N ILE A 28 -8.29 -0.39 9.48
CA ILE A 28 -8.70 0.87 10.08
C ILE A 28 -9.54 0.65 11.34
N ASN A 29 -10.42 -0.37 11.35
CA ASN A 29 -11.35 -0.54 12.44
C ASN A 29 -10.70 -1.22 13.64
N ASN A 30 -10.77 -0.55 14.77
CA ASN A 30 -10.28 -1.03 16.04
C ASN A 30 -11.20 -2.11 16.67
N TYR A 31 -10.73 -2.70 17.76
CA TYR A 31 -11.43 -3.74 18.50
C TYR A 31 -12.86 -3.32 18.88
N GLY A 32 -13.84 -4.15 18.56
CA GLY A 32 -15.22 -3.96 18.95
C GLY A 32 -16.23 -3.82 17.82
N THR A 33 -15.77 -3.67 16.59
CA THR A 33 -16.60 -3.69 15.38
C THR A 33 -16.75 -5.12 14.86
N THR A 34 -17.97 -5.52 14.54
CA THR A 34 -18.22 -6.79 13.84
C THR A 34 -18.51 -6.52 12.38
N LEU A 35 -17.81 -7.23 11.49
CA LEU A 35 -18.02 -7.21 10.05
C LEU A 35 -18.93 -8.37 9.65
N TYR A 36 -20.07 -8.07 9.09
CA TYR A 36 -20.98 -9.07 8.52
C TYR A 36 -20.82 -9.06 7.00
N ILE A 37 -20.46 -10.20 6.41
CA ILE A 37 -20.29 -10.39 4.98
C ILE A 37 -21.40 -11.31 4.50
N CYS A 38 -22.43 -10.75 3.86
CA CYS A 38 -23.55 -11.52 3.34
C CYS A 38 -23.25 -11.94 1.90
N LEU A 39 -23.23 -13.25 1.61
CA LEU A 39 -22.84 -13.84 0.33
C LEU A 39 -23.83 -14.90 -0.13
N ASN A 40 -23.91 -15.12 -1.43
CA ASN A 40 -24.57 -16.33 -1.96
C ASN A 40 -23.90 -17.58 -1.37
N ASP A 41 -24.67 -18.60 -1.07
CA ASP A 41 -24.26 -19.81 -0.34
C ASP A 41 -23.07 -20.54 -0.99
N ASN A 42 -23.06 -20.60 -2.32
CA ASN A 42 -21.97 -21.20 -3.08
C ASN A 42 -20.63 -20.48 -2.96
N LEU A 43 -20.63 -19.20 -2.55
CA LEU A 43 -19.43 -18.37 -2.40
C LEU A 43 -18.82 -18.39 -1.00
N VAL A 44 -19.55 -18.88 0.00
CA VAL A 44 -19.11 -18.84 1.40
C VAL A 44 -17.79 -19.58 1.62
N ASN A 45 -17.68 -20.78 1.06
CA ASN A 45 -16.45 -21.59 1.18
C ASN A 45 -15.28 -20.95 0.47
N GLU A 46 -15.49 -20.47 -0.76
CA GLU A 46 -14.47 -19.77 -1.55
C GLU A 46 -13.95 -18.53 -0.82
N PHE A 47 -14.87 -17.74 -0.28
CA PHE A 47 -14.54 -16.54 0.48
C PHE A 47 -13.66 -16.87 1.69
N ASN A 48 -14.04 -17.84 2.51
CA ASN A 48 -13.28 -18.24 3.69
C ASN A 48 -11.89 -18.77 3.32
N LEU A 49 -11.78 -19.60 2.28
CA LEU A 49 -10.50 -20.10 1.81
C LEU A 49 -9.60 -18.98 1.29
N THR A 50 -10.15 -18.03 0.54
CA THR A 50 -9.41 -16.90 0.01
C THR A 50 -8.99 -15.94 1.12
N LEU A 51 -9.86 -15.68 2.08
CA LEU A 51 -9.53 -14.86 3.24
C LEU A 51 -8.38 -15.47 4.05
N ASP A 52 -8.41 -16.78 4.27
CA ASP A 52 -7.33 -17.50 4.96
C ASP A 52 -6.00 -17.44 4.22
N LYS A 53 -6.01 -17.54 2.90
CA LYS A 53 -4.81 -17.45 2.05
C LYS A 53 -4.25 -16.03 2.04
N PHE A 54 -5.09 -15.05 1.94
CA PHE A 54 -4.73 -13.65 1.89
C PHE A 54 -4.04 -13.17 3.18
N ASN A 55 -4.47 -13.64 4.31
CA ASN A 55 -3.84 -13.38 5.62
C ASN A 55 -2.34 -13.70 5.65
N LEU A 56 -1.80 -14.38 4.64
CA LEU A 56 -0.40 -14.77 4.55
C LEU A 56 0.46 -13.74 3.85
N ASN A 57 -0.09 -13.01 2.88
CA ASN A 57 0.67 -12.10 2.05
C ASN A 57 0.70 -10.68 2.64
N VAL A 58 -0.35 -10.29 3.35
CA VAL A 58 -0.49 -8.96 3.95
C VAL A 58 -0.50 -9.11 5.47
N TYR A 59 0.60 -9.57 6.02
CA TYR A 59 0.73 -9.75 7.44
C TYR A 59 0.92 -8.42 8.15
N THR A 60 -0.16 -7.89 8.73
CA THR A 60 -0.08 -6.87 9.77
C THR A 60 -0.22 -7.53 11.14
N LYS A 61 0.48 -7.06 12.17
CA LYS A 61 0.42 -7.60 13.54
C LYS A 61 -1.01 -7.81 14.04
N ASN A 62 -1.97 -7.10 13.48
CA ASN A 62 -3.35 -7.06 13.91
C ASN A 62 -4.26 -8.10 13.23
N ILE A 63 -3.89 -8.68 12.09
CA ILE A 63 -4.76 -9.59 11.32
C ILE A 63 -5.12 -10.89 12.08
N PHE A 64 -4.29 -11.35 12.99
CA PHE A 64 -4.62 -12.54 13.81
C PHE A 64 -5.84 -12.38 14.72
N TYR A 65 -6.19 -11.16 15.08
CA TYR A 65 -7.35 -10.89 15.92
C TYR A 65 -8.66 -10.84 15.14
N TYR A 66 -8.61 -10.74 13.81
CA TYR A 66 -9.78 -10.44 12.97
C TYR A 66 -10.66 -11.64 12.63
N LYS A 67 -10.18 -12.89 12.73
CA LYS A 67 -11.04 -14.06 12.51
C LYS A 67 -12.30 -14.07 13.39
N ASN A 68 -12.22 -13.46 14.56
CA ASN A 68 -13.34 -13.37 15.50
C ASN A 68 -14.27 -12.18 15.22
N VAL A 69 -13.89 -11.30 14.30
CA VAL A 69 -14.63 -10.06 13.98
C VAL A 69 -15.45 -10.22 12.71
N ILE A 70 -15.04 -11.10 11.78
CA ILE A 70 -15.76 -11.36 10.54
C ILE A 70 -16.78 -12.48 10.75
N GLN A 71 -18.02 -12.21 10.39
CA GLN A 71 -19.10 -13.18 10.31
C GLN A 71 -19.60 -13.29 8.88
N VAL A 72 -19.37 -14.42 8.25
CA VAL A 72 -19.86 -14.71 6.89
C VAL A 72 -21.25 -15.30 6.99
N ILE A 73 -22.21 -14.66 6.35
CA ILE A 73 -23.63 -14.98 6.44
C ILE A 73 -24.13 -15.44 5.04
N PRO A 74 -24.58 -16.68 4.92
CA PRO A 74 -25.20 -17.13 3.66
C PRO A 74 -26.53 -16.42 3.44
N LEU A 75 -26.78 -15.98 2.19
CA LEU A 75 -28.03 -15.27 1.87
C LEU A 75 -29.27 -16.11 2.09
N SER A 76 -29.17 -17.45 1.95
CA SER A 76 -30.29 -18.36 2.25
C SER A 76 -30.82 -18.25 3.69
N LEU A 77 -29.95 -17.98 4.65
CA LEU A 77 -30.36 -17.74 6.05
C LEU A 77 -31.26 -16.50 6.13
N LEU A 78 -30.88 -15.43 5.46
CA LEU A 78 -31.65 -14.18 5.47
C LEU A 78 -32.95 -14.32 4.65
N GLU A 79 -32.91 -15.02 3.52
CA GLU A 79 -34.10 -15.30 2.70
C GLU A 79 -35.11 -16.17 3.45
N ASN A 80 -34.64 -17.15 4.22
CA ASN A 80 -35.52 -17.97 5.05
C ASN A 80 -36.27 -17.15 6.11
N PHE A 81 -35.62 -16.16 6.69
CA PHE A 81 -36.25 -15.20 7.60
C PHE A 81 -37.27 -14.30 6.88
N LEU A 82 -36.97 -13.91 5.65
CA LEU A 82 -37.81 -13.00 4.86
C LEU A 82 -38.99 -13.69 4.16
N LYS A 83 -39.09 -15.01 4.16
CA LYS A 83 -40.20 -15.75 3.47
C LYS A 83 -41.59 -15.28 3.90
N ASP A 84 -41.76 -14.98 5.18
CA ASP A 84 -43.03 -14.55 5.76
C ASP A 84 -43.12 -13.03 5.86
N ASN A 85 -42.15 -12.28 5.34
CA ASN A 85 -42.19 -10.82 5.31
C ASN A 85 -43.03 -10.35 4.12
N GLU A 86 -44.17 -9.72 4.43
CA GLU A 86 -45.11 -9.21 3.44
C GLU A 86 -44.44 -8.27 2.40
N HIS A 87 -43.62 -7.34 2.88
CA HIS A 87 -43.00 -6.32 2.03
C HIS A 87 -41.96 -6.91 1.08
N PHE A 88 -41.17 -7.87 1.56
CA PHE A 88 -40.23 -8.59 0.71
C PHE A 88 -40.96 -9.43 -0.35
N THR A 89 -42.03 -10.11 0.05
CA THR A 89 -42.86 -10.91 -0.85
C THR A 89 -43.50 -10.04 -1.93
N ARG A 90 -44.09 -8.90 -1.55
CA ARG A 90 -44.66 -7.92 -2.52
C ARG A 90 -43.60 -7.42 -3.50
N TYR A 91 -42.44 -7.04 -3.00
CA TYR A 91 -41.31 -6.60 -3.82
C TYR A 91 -40.87 -7.69 -4.80
N LYS A 92 -40.62 -8.92 -4.32
CA LYS A 92 -40.21 -10.08 -5.16
C LYS A 92 -41.26 -10.43 -6.24
N ASN A 93 -42.54 -10.46 -5.86
CA ASN A 93 -43.63 -10.76 -6.81
C ASN A 93 -43.72 -9.69 -7.89
N LYS A 94 -43.58 -8.42 -7.54
CA LYS A 94 -43.64 -7.32 -8.52
C LYS A 94 -42.47 -7.41 -9.50
N ILE A 95 -41.26 -7.71 -9.03
CA ILE A 95 -40.08 -7.88 -9.89
C ILE A 95 -40.28 -9.06 -10.83
N SER A 96 -40.69 -10.21 -10.31
CA SER A 96 -40.85 -11.41 -11.11
C SER A 96 -41.93 -11.25 -12.19
N ASN A 97 -43.01 -10.55 -11.90
CA ASN A 97 -44.13 -10.41 -12.81
C ASN A 97 -43.95 -9.29 -13.84
N ASP A 98 -43.41 -8.14 -13.42
CA ASP A 98 -43.47 -6.93 -14.24
C ASP A 98 -42.11 -6.44 -14.74
N TYR A 99 -41.00 -6.84 -14.06
CA TYR A 99 -39.69 -6.22 -14.28
C TYR A 99 -38.57 -7.20 -14.64
N SER A 100 -38.75 -8.50 -14.56
CA SER A 100 -37.73 -9.50 -14.86
C SER A 100 -37.04 -9.29 -16.22
N ASP A 101 -37.79 -8.81 -17.22
CA ASP A 101 -37.29 -8.52 -18.55
C ASP A 101 -36.84 -7.06 -18.76
N LYS A 102 -37.09 -6.16 -17.81
CA LYS A 102 -36.84 -4.73 -17.95
C LYS A 102 -35.53 -4.31 -17.30
N ASP A 103 -35.08 -4.95 -16.24
CA ASP A 103 -33.74 -4.75 -15.69
C ASP A 103 -32.74 -5.68 -16.36
N GLN A 104 -32.38 -5.35 -17.59
CA GLN A 104 -31.33 -6.07 -18.33
C GLN A 104 -29.94 -5.53 -18.06
N PHE A 105 -29.83 -4.41 -17.34
CA PHE A 105 -28.54 -3.85 -17.01
C PHE A 105 -27.73 -4.82 -16.14
N ARG A 106 -26.65 -5.35 -16.72
CA ARG A 106 -25.73 -6.28 -16.04
C ARG A 106 -26.44 -7.47 -15.37
N GLY A 107 -27.45 -8.03 -16.02
CA GLY A 107 -28.15 -9.22 -15.52
C GLY A 107 -28.93 -9.02 -14.23
N GLY A 108 -29.61 -7.89 -14.09
CA GLY A 108 -30.45 -7.60 -12.92
C GLY A 108 -29.69 -6.86 -11.80
N PHE A 109 -28.70 -6.07 -12.16
CA PHE A 109 -27.89 -5.31 -11.21
C PHE A 109 -28.73 -4.45 -10.24
N TRP A 110 -29.69 -3.68 -10.77
CA TRP A 110 -30.53 -2.79 -9.94
C TRP A 110 -31.49 -3.55 -9.02
N ILE A 111 -31.93 -4.75 -9.43
CA ILE A 111 -32.73 -5.64 -8.57
C ILE A 111 -31.86 -6.09 -7.38
N SER A 112 -30.64 -6.49 -7.65
CA SER A 112 -29.70 -6.95 -6.61
C SER A 112 -29.36 -5.83 -5.64
N THR A 113 -29.06 -4.63 -6.16
CA THR A 113 -28.71 -3.48 -5.32
C THR A 113 -29.87 -3.03 -4.43
N THR A 114 -31.12 -3.12 -4.90
CA THR A 114 -32.28 -2.81 -4.08
C THR A 114 -32.60 -3.93 -3.07
N SER A 115 -32.43 -5.20 -3.44
CA SER A 115 -32.71 -6.35 -2.54
C SER A 115 -31.86 -6.33 -1.28
N ARG A 116 -30.66 -5.74 -1.31
CA ARG A 116 -29.74 -5.70 -0.16
C ARG A 116 -30.36 -5.06 1.09
N PHE A 117 -31.26 -4.12 0.97
CA PHE A 117 -31.90 -3.46 2.12
C PHE A 117 -32.79 -4.42 2.89
N PHE A 118 -33.45 -5.35 2.23
CA PHE A 118 -34.19 -6.42 2.89
C PHE A 118 -33.27 -7.40 3.62
N TYR A 119 -32.12 -7.74 3.01
CA TYR A 119 -31.13 -8.63 3.65
C TYR A 119 -30.50 -7.97 4.87
N ILE A 120 -30.17 -6.68 4.81
CA ILE A 120 -29.64 -5.96 5.98
C ILE A 120 -30.68 -5.92 7.11
N PHE A 121 -31.96 -5.70 6.78
CA PHE A 121 -33.06 -5.76 7.76
C PHE A 121 -33.15 -7.14 8.42
N ALA A 122 -33.14 -8.22 7.64
CA ALA A 122 -33.15 -9.59 8.16
C ALA A 122 -31.96 -9.85 9.09
N LEU A 123 -30.77 -9.41 8.68
CA LEU A 123 -29.56 -9.51 9.48
C LEU A 123 -29.71 -8.80 10.83
N MET A 124 -30.19 -7.55 10.81
CA MET A 124 -30.41 -6.76 12.03
C MET A 124 -31.39 -7.43 12.98
N LYS A 125 -32.47 -8.04 12.46
CA LYS A 125 -33.46 -8.77 13.26
C LYS A 125 -32.92 -10.07 13.84
N ILE A 126 -32.25 -10.90 13.03
CA ILE A 126 -31.74 -12.21 13.44
C ILE A 126 -30.66 -12.05 14.52
N PHE A 127 -29.73 -11.13 14.32
CA PHE A 127 -28.57 -10.95 15.19
C PHE A 127 -28.79 -9.87 16.27
N GLN A 128 -29.96 -9.22 16.29
CA GLN A 128 -30.35 -8.15 17.24
C GLN A 128 -29.31 -7.02 17.30
N ILE A 129 -28.79 -6.62 16.14
CA ILE A 129 -27.80 -5.56 16.00
C ILE A 129 -28.43 -4.21 15.74
N LYS A 130 -27.76 -3.15 16.22
CA LYS A 130 -28.08 -1.75 16.01
C LYS A 130 -26.85 -0.99 15.54
N ASN A 131 -27.04 0.26 15.11
CA ASN A 131 -25.94 1.13 14.68
C ASN A 131 -25.12 0.47 13.57
N VAL A 132 -25.79 0.13 12.49
CA VAL A 132 -25.23 -0.59 11.36
C VAL A 132 -24.80 0.37 10.27
N PHE A 133 -23.54 0.32 9.90
CA PHE A 133 -23.06 0.89 8.65
C PHE A 133 -23.14 -0.16 7.53
N HIS A 134 -23.56 0.26 6.38
CA HIS A 134 -23.48 -0.50 5.14
C HIS A 134 -22.62 0.27 4.16
N ILE A 135 -21.68 -0.41 3.52
CA ILE A 135 -20.89 0.12 2.41
C ILE A 135 -20.97 -0.80 1.21
N GLU A 136 -20.90 -0.22 0.02
CA GLU A 136 -20.83 -0.97 -1.22
C GLU A 136 -19.46 -1.66 -1.38
N ASN A 137 -19.42 -2.72 -2.18
CA ASN A 137 -18.23 -3.55 -2.33
C ASN A 137 -17.02 -2.80 -2.88
N ASP A 138 -17.23 -1.72 -3.60
CA ASP A 138 -16.24 -0.85 -4.23
C ASP A 138 -16.00 0.47 -3.50
N VAL A 139 -16.32 0.51 -2.23
CA VAL A 139 -16.14 1.67 -1.35
C VAL A 139 -15.03 1.41 -0.34
N MET A 140 -13.96 2.20 -0.39
CA MET A 140 -12.86 2.17 0.58
C MET A 140 -13.14 3.08 1.76
N LEU A 141 -12.97 2.57 2.99
CA LEU A 141 -13.00 3.37 4.21
C LEU A 141 -11.61 3.91 4.57
N TYR A 142 -11.59 5.13 5.13
CA TYR A 142 -10.38 5.78 5.65
C TYR A 142 -10.56 6.25 7.10
N GLU A 143 -11.70 5.94 7.71
CA GLU A 143 -11.99 6.26 9.09
C GLU A 143 -12.64 5.07 9.80
N ASP A 144 -12.35 4.88 11.08
CA ASP A 144 -12.96 3.85 11.93
C ASP A 144 -14.46 4.11 12.09
N ILE A 145 -15.30 3.06 11.98
CA ILE A 145 -16.75 3.23 12.04
C ILE A 145 -17.28 3.70 13.41
N ASN A 146 -16.55 3.47 14.50
CA ASN A 146 -16.93 4.06 15.79
C ASN A 146 -16.65 5.56 15.79
N THR A 147 -15.59 6.01 15.15
CA THR A 147 -15.33 7.43 14.91
C THR A 147 -16.41 8.05 14.04
N LEU A 148 -16.81 7.39 12.95
CA LEU A 148 -17.94 7.82 12.11
C LEU A 148 -19.24 7.89 12.91
N TYR A 149 -19.52 6.90 13.76
CA TYR A 149 -20.70 6.91 14.61
C TYR A 149 -20.69 8.07 15.61
N ASN A 150 -19.55 8.29 16.28
CA ASN A 150 -19.40 9.42 17.19
C ASN A 150 -19.55 10.78 16.46
N PHE A 151 -19.05 10.87 15.24
CA PHE A 151 -19.27 12.03 14.38
C PHE A 151 -20.76 12.27 14.13
N LEU A 152 -21.54 11.23 13.78
CA LEU A 152 -22.99 11.33 13.57
C LEU A 152 -23.74 11.74 14.85
N LEU A 153 -23.36 11.16 16.02
CA LEU A 153 -23.94 11.57 17.32
C LEU A 153 -23.74 13.07 17.58
N ASN A 154 -22.53 13.55 17.36
CA ASN A 154 -22.19 14.96 17.55
C ASN A 154 -22.93 15.88 16.54
N TYR A 155 -23.00 15.44 15.28
CA TYR A 155 -23.68 16.18 14.22
C TYR A 155 -25.19 16.34 14.51
N PHE A 156 -25.86 15.25 14.90
CA PHE A 156 -27.28 15.28 15.22
C PHE A 156 -27.57 15.76 16.66
N LYS A 157 -26.54 16.00 17.47
CA LYS A 157 -26.66 16.40 18.87
C LYS A 157 -27.59 15.45 19.66
N SER A 158 -27.42 14.15 19.45
CA SER A 158 -28.26 13.10 20.00
C SER A 158 -27.42 11.97 20.58
N GLU A 159 -27.93 11.32 21.64
CA GLU A 159 -27.31 10.13 22.22
C GLU A 159 -27.64 8.84 21.45
N ASP A 160 -28.66 8.88 20.60
CA ASP A 160 -29.07 7.78 19.72
C ASP A 160 -29.58 8.33 18.39
N ILE A 161 -29.34 7.61 17.30
CA ILE A 161 -29.69 8.06 15.95
C ILE A 161 -30.81 7.18 15.40
N ASP A 162 -32.04 7.69 15.48
CA ASP A 162 -33.22 7.03 14.91
C ASP A 162 -33.48 7.50 13.46
N LYS A 163 -32.47 7.29 12.60
CA LYS A 163 -32.48 7.78 11.20
C LYS A 163 -31.74 6.81 10.25
N VAL A 164 -32.05 6.93 8.97
CA VAL A 164 -31.17 6.48 7.88
C VAL A 164 -30.29 7.66 7.49
N CYS A 165 -28.99 7.44 7.47
CA CYS A 165 -28.06 8.42 6.91
C CYS A 165 -27.50 7.91 5.58
N MET A 166 -27.47 8.76 4.57
CA MET A 166 -27.04 8.41 3.22
C MET A 166 -26.55 9.65 2.46
N VAL A 167 -25.76 9.43 1.41
CA VAL A 167 -25.14 10.52 0.65
C VAL A 167 -25.99 10.93 -0.52
N GLN A 168 -26.45 12.18 -0.52
CA GLN A 168 -27.17 12.78 -1.65
C GLN A 168 -26.17 13.30 -2.70
N ASP A 169 -26.33 12.92 -3.95
CA ASP A 169 -25.51 13.42 -5.05
C ASP A 169 -26.22 14.52 -5.87
N ALA A 170 -27.55 14.46 -5.91
CA ALA A 170 -28.39 15.46 -6.55
C ALA A 170 -29.79 15.52 -5.90
N PRO A 171 -30.57 16.58 -6.07
CA PRO A 171 -31.97 16.61 -5.61
C PRO A 171 -32.74 15.38 -6.11
N GLY A 172 -33.30 14.60 -5.19
CA GLY A 172 -34.08 13.40 -5.50
C GLY A 172 -33.22 12.18 -5.88
N ARG A 173 -31.88 12.23 -5.73
CA ARG A 173 -30.99 11.11 -6.01
C ARG A 173 -29.97 10.91 -4.89
N VAL A 174 -29.76 9.65 -4.49
CA VAL A 174 -28.82 9.23 -3.44
C VAL A 174 -27.91 8.14 -3.97
N ILE A 175 -26.62 8.26 -3.70
CA ILE A 175 -25.67 7.19 -3.97
C ILE A 175 -25.46 6.41 -2.65
N PRO A 176 -25.83 5.13 -2.59
CA PRO A 176 -25.74 4.32 -1.37
C PRO A 176 -24.33 3.80 -1.11
N SER A 177 -23.30 4.59 -1.42
CA SER A 177 -21.89 4.24 -1.23
C SER A 177 -21.57 3.85 0.22
N ILE A 178 -22.04 4.69 1.14
CA ILE A 178 -22.03 4.44 2.57
C ILE A 178 -23.38 4.84 3.15
N MET A 179 -23.95 3.98 3.97
CA MET A 179 -25.22 4.24 4.65
C MET A 179 -25.13 3.87 6.12
N PHE A 180 -25.91 4.54 6.95
CA PHE A 180 -26.05 4.21 8.36
C PHE A 180 -27.52 3.96 8.71
N PHE A 181 -27.76 2.92 9.48
CA PHE A 181 -29.06 2.54 10.02
C PHE A 181 -29.00 2.44 11.53
N GLY A 182 -29.70 3.31 12.24
CA GLY A 182 -29.69 3.32 13.72
C GLY A 182 -30.29 2.06 14.32
N ASN A 183 -31.40 1.58 13.77
CA ASN A 183 -32.06 0.36 14.22
C ASN A 183 -32.89 -0.32 13.12
N ASP A 184 -33.37 -1.52 13.39
CA ASP A 184 -34.16 -2.36 12.48
C ASP A 184 -35.51 -1.73 12.08
N LYS A 185 -36.17 -0.97 12.97
CA LYS A 185 -37.45 -0.32 12.66
C LYS A 185 -37.33 0.73 11.58
N ILE A 186 -36.19 1.43 11.53
CA ILE A 186 -35.90 2.42 10.51
C ILE A 186 -35.77 1.74 9.16
N LEU A 187 -35.03 0.65 9.11
CA LEU A 187 -34.81 -0.10 7.87
C LEU A 187 -36.11 -0.81 7.43
N GLU A 188 -36.95 -1.22 8.37
CA GLU A 188 -38.30 -1.72 8.06
C GLU A 188 -39.13 -0.64 7.35
N ARG A 189 -39.14 0.61 7.85
CA ARG A 189 -39.82 1.71 7.19
C ARG A 189 -39.30 1.98 5.77
N LEU A 190 -37.98 1.86 5.55
CA LEU A 190 -37.39 1.95 4.22
C LEU A 190 -37.87 0.82 3.33
N ASN A 191 -37.92 -0.42 3.82
CA ASN A 191 -38.37 -1.59 3.08
C ASN A 191 -39.87 -1.52 2.72
N ILE A 192 -40.70 -0.99 3.63
CA ILE A 192 -42.11 -0.67 3.34
C ILE A 192 -42.19 0.33 2.19
N PHE A 193 -41.43 1.40 2.27
CA PHE A 193 -41.39 2.43 1.23
C PHE A 193 -40.94 1.85 -0.13
N ILE A 194 -39.90 1.01 -0.14
CA ILE A 194 -39.42 0.33 -1.36
C ILE A 194 -40.56 -0.51 -1.98
N SER A 195 -41.20 -1.37 -1.18
CA SER A 195 -42.29 -2.23 -1.68
C SER A 195 -43.47 -1.43 -2.21
N ASP A 196 -43.86 -0.36 -1.51
CA ASP A 196 -44.98 0.50 -1.90
C ASP A 196 -44.71 1.31 -3.19
N ILE A 197 -43.46 1.77 -3.37
CA ILE A 197 -43.10 2.52 -4.57
C ILE A 197 -43.03 1.62 -5.79
N PHE A 198 -42.51 0.39 -5.64
CA PHE A 198 -42.52 -0.61 -6.71
C PHE A 198 -43.92 -1.04 -7.10
N GLU A 199 -44.82 -1.20 -6.13
CA GLU A 199 -46.21 -1.56 -6.41
C GLU A 199 -46.94 -0.48 -7.21
N LYS A 200 -46.72 0.81 -6.88
CA LYS A 200 -47.40 1.96 -7.49
C LYS A 200 -46.72 2.42 -8.78
N SER A 201 -45.47 2.13 -9.00
CA SER A 201 -44.76 2.60 -10.18
C SER A 201 -45.03 1.72 -11.40
N PRO A 202 -45.40 2.34 -12.54
CA PRO A 202 -45.47 1.62 -13.80
C PRO A 202 -44.10 1.41 -14.45
N TYR A 203 -43.04 2.00 -13.90
CA TYR A 203 -41.68 1.99 -14.42
C TYR A 203 -40.75 1.34 -13.39
N PHE A 204 -39.77 0.61 -13.92
CA PHE A 204 -38.64 0.15 -13.09
C PHE A 204 -37.84 1.36 -12.59
N MET A 205 -37.47 1.35 -11.30
CA MET A 205 -36.63 2.38 -10.68
C MET A 205 -35.39 1.72 -10.08
N ASN A 206 -34.25 2.37 -10.26
CA ASN A 206 -33.03 1.96 -9.58
C ASN A 206 -33.05 2.39 -8.10
N ASP A 207 -32.15 1.82 -7.31
CA ASP A 207 -32.04 2.09 -5.87
C ASP A 207 -31.70 3.55 -5.58
N MET A 208 -30.90 4.22 -6.40
CA MET A 208 -30.53 5.64 -6.22
C MET A 208 -31.75 6.56 -6.29
N ASP A 209 -32.64 6.33 -7.27
CA ASP A 209 -33.87 7.12 -7.43
C ASP A 209 -34.87 6.83 -6.30
N ILE A 210 -34.95 5.55 -5.85
CA ILE A 210 -35.80 5.15 -4.73
C ILE A 210 -35.36 5.81 -3.46
N LEU A 211 -34.06 5.73 -3.16
CA LEU A 211 -33.46 6.34 -1.97
C LEU A 211 -33.56 7.88 -2.01
N GLY A 212 -33.38 8.49 -3.19
CA GLY A 212 -33.56 9.92 -3.37
C GLY A 212 -34.99 10.39 -3.02
N ARG A 213 -36.02 9.62 -3.42
CA ARG A 213 -37.42 9.91 -3.06
C ARG A 213 -37.73 9.67 -1.58
N TYR A 214 -36.99 8.75 -0.93
CA TYR A 214 -37.11 8.51 0.52
C TYR A 214 -36.45 9.63 1.35
N MET A 215 -35.45 10.29 0.80
CA MET A 215 -34.44 11.08 1.49
C MET A 215 -34.95 12.43 2.05
N ASP A 216 -36.10 12.91 1.66
CA ASP A 216 -36.65 14.26 2.07
C ASP A 216 -36.61 14.52 3.59
N LYS A 217 -36.13 13.58 4.38
CA LYS A 217 -36.13 13.64 5.85
C LYS A 217 -34.82 13.31 6.55
N TYR A 218 -33.83 12.74 5.86
CA TYR A 218 -32.65 12.16 6.53
C TYR A 218 -31.39 12.36 5.71
N GLU A 219 -30.57 13.32 6.05
CA GLU A 219 -29.35 13.63 5.34
C GLU A 219 -28.11 13.29 6.15
N LEU A 220 -27.09 12.69 5.52
CA LEU A 220 -25.74 12.80 6.00
C LEU A 220 -25.21 14.19 5.70
N PRO A 221 -24.36 14.76 6.58
CA PRO A 221 -23.76 16.06 6.29
C PRO A 221 -22.87 15.94 5.06
N VAL A 222 -23.20 16.72 4.07
CA VAL A 222 -22.59 16.63 2.74
C VAL A 222 -21.76 17.85 2.37
N GLU A 223 -21.87 18.94 3.10
CA GLU A 223 -21.08 20.13 2.78
C GLU A 223 -19.72 20.08 3.47
N PRO A 224 -18.61 20.14 2.69
CA PRO A 224 -17.30 20.30 3.28
C PRO A 224 -17.21 21.65 3.96
N ASN A 225 -17.07 21.66 5.25
CA ASN A 225 -16.67 22.83 6.00
C ASN A 225 -15.40 22.47 6.83
N GLU A 226 -14.78 23.45 7.42
CA GLU A 226 -13.48 23.29 8.11
C GLU A 226 -13.48 22.24 9.23
N HIS A 227 -14.63 21.72 9.63
CA HIS A 227 -14.78 20.82 10.78
C HIS A 227 -15.50 19.52 10.46
N LEU A 228 -15.91 19.27 9.22
CA LEU A 228 -16.72 18.10 8.87
C LEU A 228 -15.95 17.06 8.07
N MET A 229 -16.32 15.80 8.28
CA MET A 229 -15.91 14.71 7.41
C MET A 229 -16.62 14.79 6.06
N VAL A 230 -15.93 14.33 5.02
CA VAL A 230 -16.47 14.22 3.67
C VAL A 230 -16.82 12.76 3.40
N PHE A 231 -18.07 12.53 3.04
CA PHE A 231 -18.58 11.25 2.59
C PHE A 231 -18.71 11.27 1.07
N ASP A 232 -17.97 10.41 0.38
CA ASP A 232 -17.96 10.34 -1.08
C ASP A 232 -19.10 9.46 -1.59
N GLY A 233 -20.08 10.06 -2.30
CA GLY A 233 -21.07 9.29 -3.06
C GLY A 233 -20.42 8.58 -4.24
N ALA A 234 -19.75 9.34 -5.10
CA ALA A 234 -19.01 8.82 -6.25
C ALA A 234 -18.04 9.84 -6.85
N ALA A 235 -18.22 11.12 -6.59
CA ALA A 235 -17.52 12.19 -7.30
C ALA A 235 -16.00 12.15 -7.11
N ILE A 236 -15.52 11.97 -5.87
CA ILE A 236 -14.09 11.96 -5.56
C ILE A 236 -13.44 10.68 -6.07
N GLY A 237 -14.00 9.53 -5.73
CA GLY A 237 -13.47 8.24 -6.14
C GLY A 237 -13.47 8.04 -7.65
N GLN A 238 -14.49 8.54 -8.34
CA GLN A 238 -14.58 8.55 -9.80
C GLN A 238 -13.53 9.47 -10.43
N TYR A 239 -13.32 10.64 -9.84
CA TYR A 239 -12.30 11.58 -10.29
C TYR A 239 -10.88 11.03 -10.13
N LEU A 240 -10.60 10.38 -9.00
CA LEU A 240 -9.27 9.85 -8.69
C LEU A 240 -8.96 8.55 -9.43
N GLY A 241 -9.91 7.63 -9.44
CA GLY A 241 -9.73 6.25 -9.91
C GLY A 241 -10.21 5.97 -11.32
N GLY A 242 -10.98 6.89 -11.91
CA GLY A 242 -11.66 6.67 -13.18
C GLY A 242 -12.98 5.91 -13.02
N VAL A 243 -13.66 5.67 -14.14
CA VAL A 243 -14.95 4.99 -14.19
C VAL A 243 -14.77 3.47 -14.29
N ASP A 244 -15.84 2.74 -13.97
CA ASP A 244 -15.89 1.31 -14.13
C ASP A 244 -15.56 0.88 -15.58
N PRO A 245 -14.56 0.02 -15.80
CA PRO A 245 -14.23 -0.48 -17.14
C PRO A 245 -15.40 -1.11 -17.87
N LYS A 246 -16.38 -1.68 -17.17
CA LYS A 246 -17.60 -2.25 -17.77
C LYS A 246 -18.55 -1.18 -18.33
N ASN A 247 -18.41 0.08 -17.92
CA ASN A 247 -19.17 1.20 -18.46
C ASN A 247 -18.51 1.86 -19.66
N ILE A 248 -17.29 1.47 -19.99
CA ILE A 248 -16.61 1.89 -21.20
C ILE A 248 -17.25 1.13 -22.35
N SER A 249 -18.35 1.68 -22.90
CA SER A 249 -18.79 1.27 -24.23
C SER A 249 -17.69 1.64 -25.22
N ASN A 250 -17.53 0.87 -26.31
CA ASN A 250 -16.57 1.15 -27.39
C ASN A 250 -16.75 2.53 -28.04
N GLU A 251 -17.69 3.33 -27.61
CA GLU A 251 -18.00 4.66 -28.03
C GLU A 251 -17.48 5.70 -27.02
N LYS A 252 -16.18 5.92 -27.13
CA LYS A 252 -15.59 7.25 -27.15
C LYS A 252 -16.04 8.24 -26.11
N ASN A 253 -15.56 8.69 -25.16
CA ASN A 253 -15.65 10.03 -24.59
C ASN A 253 -16.32 10.19 -23.22
N MET A 254 -17.05 9.23 -22.68
CA MET A 254 -17.53 9.39 -21.30
C MET A 254 -16.37 9.48 -20.30
N LEU A 255 -15.29 8.72 -20.51
CA LEU A 255 -14.08 8.79 -19.69
C LEU A 255 -13.42 10.19 -19.69
N ILE A 256 -13.43 10.88 -20.81
CA ILE A 256 -12.80 12.21 -20.95
C ILE A 256 -13.63 13.28 -20.26
N GLU A 257 -14.94 13.19 -20.28
CA GLU A 257 -15.81 14.15 -19.59
C GLU A 257 -15.76 14.00 -18.06
N TYR A 258 -15.76 12.78 -17.55
CA TYR A 258 -15.67 12.50 -16.12
C TYR A 258 -14.25 12.72 -15.55
N MET A 259 -13.23 12.60 -16.36
CA MET A 259 -11.83 12.78 -15.95
C MET A 259 -11.25 14.16 -16.33
N ASN A 260 -12.05 15.07 -16.86
CA ASN A 260 -11.54 16.38 -17.27
C ASN A 260 -11.18 17.24 -16.05
N PRO A 261 -9.89 17.41 -15.74
CA PRO A 261 -9.45 18.13 -14.55
C PRO A 261 -9.78 19.64 -14.60
N THR A 262 -10.19 20.18 -15.78
CA THR A 262 -10.55 21.59 -15.93
C THR A 262 -11.98 21.90 -15.53
N ARG A 263 -12.85 20.89 -15.45
CA ARG A 263 -14.25 21.03 -15.04
C ARG A 263 -14.47 20.81 -13.55
N GLY A 264 -13.42 20.47 -12.80
CA GLY A 264 -13.57 20.03 -11.42
C GLY A 264 -14.28 18.67 -11.36
N PHE A 265 -14.89 18.35 -10.26
CA PHE A 265 -15.77 17.20 -10.19
C PHE A 265 -16.98 17.45 -11.09
N VAL A 266 -17.17 16.61 -12.08
CA VAL A 266 -18.45 16.54 -12.77
C VAL A 266 -19.44 16.04 -11.74
N ASN A 267 -20.19 16.94 -11.22
CA ASN A 267 -21.00 16.72 -10.06
C ASN A 267 -22.05 15.68 -10.27
N GLU A 268 -21.79 14.55 -9.74
CA GLU A 268 -22.84 13.67 -9.27
C GLU A 268 -23.15 13.90 -7.79
N THR A 269 -22.42 14.80 -7.11
CA THR A 269 -22.65 15.06 -5.69
C THR A 269 -22.72 16.54 -5.40
N ALA A 270 -23.77 16.95 -4.68
CA ALA A 270 -23.89 18.29 -4.09
C ALA A 270 -22.79 18.59 -3.05
N LEU A 271 -21.98 17.59 -2.70
CA LEU A 271 -20.90 17.61 -1.74
C LEU A 271 -19.84 18.65 -2.03
N LEU A 272 -19.60 18.92 -3.30
CA LEU A 272 -18.49 19.73 -3.73
C LEU A 272 -19.03 20.75 -4.72
N LYS A 273 -19.46 21.89 -4.21
CA LYS A 273 -19.78 23.03 -5.07
C LYS A 273 -18.54 23.34 -5.91
N PRO A 274 -18.57 23.22 -7.24
CA PRO A 274 -17.40 23.31 -8.10
C PRO A 274 -16.58 24.59 -7.95
N ASN A 275 -17.20 25.62 -7.39
CA ASN A 275 -16.61 26.96 -7.25
C ASN A 275 -15.83 27.16 -5.94
N VAL A 276 -15.90 26.22 -4.98
CA VAL A 276 -15.30 26.41 -3.66
C VAL A 276 -13.97 25.67 -3.55
N LEU A 277 -13.86 24.49 -4.17
CA LEU A 277 -12.63 23.68 -4.13
C LEU A 277 -12.39 23.08 -5.52
N GLN A 278 -11.28 23.43 -6.16
CA GLN A 278 -10.84 22.76 -7.36
C GLN A 278 -10.02 21.54 -6.96
N PHE A 279 -10.55 20.35 -7.20
CA PHE A 279 -9.85 19.12 -6.91
C PHE A 279 -9.13 18.63 -8.15
N ARG A 280 -7.84 18.43 -8.01
CA ARG A 280 -7.03 17.65 -8.95
C ARG A 280 -6.62 16.36 -8.27
N LYS A 281 -6.29 15.34 -9.04
CA LYS A 281 -5.76 14.07 -8.50
C LYS A 281 -4.59 14.29 -7.53
N THR A 282 -3.80 15.35 -7.77
CA THR A 282 -2.68 15.78 -6.92
C THR A 282 -3.09 16.44 -5.61
N ASN A 283 -4.36 16.75 -5.40
CA ASN A 283 -4.85 17.45 -4.21
C ASN A 283 -5.40 16.50 -3.15
N VAL A 284 -5.35 15.19 -3.39
CA VAL A 284 -5.72 14.18 -2.40
C VAL A 284 -4.45 13.51 -1.93
N CYS A 285 -4.17 13.63 -0.64
CA CYS A 285 -3.02 13.02 0.00
C CYS A 285 -3.47 11.90 0.92
N MET A 286 -2.69 10.82 0.94
CA MET A 286 -2.80 9.78 1.97
C MET A 286 -1.69 10.01 2.97
N ASP A 287 -2.07 10.11 4.23
CA ASP A 287 -1.15 10.29 5.34
C ASP A 287 -1.07 8.99 6.14
N HIS A 288 0.12 8.40 6.21
CA HIS A 288 0.35 7.16 6.92
C HIS A 288 0.80 7.48 8.34
N LEU A 289 -0.15 7.52 9.27
CA LEU A 289 0.14 7.67 10.70
C LEU A 289 0.02 6.31 11.39
N ASP A 290 1.14 5.74 11.77
CA ASP A 290 1.34 4.50 12.56
C ASP A 290 0.50 3.26 12.16
N ILE A 291 -0.81 3.33 12.04
CA ILE A 291 -1.69 2.20 11.72
C ILE A 291 -2.90 2.64 10.89
N SER A 292 -3.17 3.93 10.80
CA SER A 292 -4.31 4.46 10.06
C SER A 292 -3.85 5.34 8.91
N THR A 293 -4.44 5.11 7.75
CA THR A 293 -4.30 6.03 6.63
C THR A 293 -5.42 7.04 6.70
N ASN A 294 -5.08 8.29 6.92
CA ASN A 294 -6.02 9.37 6.80
C ASN A 294 -6.00 9.93 5.38
N MET A 295 -7.14 9.96 4.74
CA MET A 295 -7.30 10.64 3.48
C MET A 295 -7.97 12.00 3.71
N TYR A 296 -7.46 13.04 3.08
CA TYR A 296 -7.99 14.38 3.23
C TYR A 296 -7.89 15.19 1.93
N LEU A 297 -8.69 16.22 1.86
CA LEU A 297 -8.65 17.17 0.75
C LEU A 297 -7.57 18.22 1.01
N VAL A 298 -6.78 18.52 -0.01
CA VAL A 298 -5.71 19.51 0.03
C VAL A 298 -6.00 20.59 -1.00
N SER A 299 -5.86 21.84 -0.61
CA SER A 299 -5.96 22.96 -1.56
C SER A 299 -4.75 23.08 -2.47
N ASN A 300 -4.84 23.97 -3.47
CA ASN A 300 -3.73 24.26 -4.37
C ASN A 300 -2.49 24.84 -3.66
N ASP A 301 -2.66 25.40 -2.46
CA ASP A 301 -1.58 25.90 -1.60
C ASP A 301 -1.13 24.85 -0.55
N ASN A 302 -1.49 23.57 -0.77
CA ASN A 302 -1.18 22.43 0.09
C ASN A 302 -1.74 22.52 1.53
N LYS A 303 -2.78 23.31 1.75
CA LYS A 303 -3.50 23.28 3.03
C LYS A 303 -4.42 22.08 3.10
N LYS A 304 -4.34 21.35 4.21
CA LYS A 304 -5.25 20.27 4.55
C LYS A 304 -6.62 20.85 4.96
N TYR A 305 -7.71 20.34 4.39
CA TYR A 305 -9.04 20.78 4.73
C TYR A 305 -9.82 19.74 5.51
N ASN A 306 -10.43 18.79 4.85
CA ASN A 306 -11.38 17.86 5.46
C ASN A 306 -10.88 16.42 5.40
N THR A 307 -11.18 15.65 6.44
CA THR A 307 -10.96 14.19 6.41
C THR A 307 -12.00 13.54 5.51
N ILE A 308 -11.54 12.68 4.62
CA ILE A 308 -12.41 11.86 3.78
C ILE A 308 -12.71 10.56 4.52
N ALA A 309 -13.99 10.30 4.76
CA ALA A 309 -14.45 9.09 5.45
C ALA A 309 -14.36 7.85 4.56
N ASN A 310 -14.71 8.01 3.28
CA ASN A 310 -14.73 6.93 2.29
C ASN A 310 -14.48 7.44 0.88
N LEU A 311 -14.03 6.55 -0.01
CA LEU A 311 -14.02 6.76 -1.46
C LEU A 311 -14.81 5.68 -2.17
N HIS A 312 -15.70 6.07 -3.09
CA HIS A 312 -16.42 5.17 -3.96
C HIS A 312 -15.68 5.01 -5.30
N ILE A 313 -14.91 3.95 -5.46
CA ILE A 313 -13.92 3.78 -6.53
C ILE A 313 -14.52 3.02 -7.70
N HIS A 314 -15.10 3.73 -8.64
CA HIS A 314 -15.80 3.15 -9.80
C HIS A 314 -14.90 2.35 -10.75
N SER A 315 -13.60 2.65 -10.83
CA SER A 315 -12.65 1.85 -11.61
C SER A 315 -12.47 0.42 -11.11
N LYS A 316 -12.94 0.10 -9.90
CA LYS A 316 -12.75 -1.19 -9.21
C LYS A 316 -11.28 -1.51 -8.89
N GLN A 317 -10.39 -0.54 -9.02
CA GLN A 317 -8.96 -0.67 -8.72
C GLN A 317 -8.66 -0.19 -7.28
N LEU A 318 -9.41 -0.75 -6.31
CA LEU A 318 -9.34 -0.33 -4.91
C LEU A 318 -7.92 -0.48 -4.33
N TYR A 319 -7.18 -1.48 -4.77
CA TYR A 319 -5.80 -1.73 -4.34
C TYR A 319 -4.88 -0.52 -4.52
N GLN A 320 -5.14 0.35 -5.51
CA GLN A 320 -4.35 1.57 -5.72
C GLN A 320 -4.53 2.62 -4.61
N PHE A 321 -5.63 2.53 -3.87
CA PHE A 321 -6.02 3.46 -2.82
C PHE A 321 -5.98 2.82 -1.43
N SER A 322 -5.55 1.55 -1.37
CA SER A 322 -5.43 0.80 -0.12
C SER A 322 -4.21 1.24 0.69
N SER A 323 -4.39 1.41 1.99
CA SER A 323 -3.32 1.62 2.97
C SER A 323 -2.75 0.31 3.54
N VAL A 324 -3.25 -0.82 3.10
CA VAL A 324 -2.76 -2.15 3.52
C VAL A 324 -1.30 -2.34 3.13
N LEU A 325 -0.87 -1.76 2.02
CA LEU A 325 0.52 -1.69 1.62
C LEU A 325 1.15 -0.41 2.18
N ASP A 326 1.76 -0.50 3.35
CA ASP A 326 2.40 0.62 4.06
C ASP A 326 3.80 0.96 3.50
N ILE A 327 3.93 0.97 2.17
CA ILE A 327 5.11 1.45 1.44
C ILE A 327 4.62 2.31 0.27
N GLY A 328 4.94 3.59 0.31
CA GLY A 328 4.72 4.52 -0.80
C GLY A 328 5.87 4.47 -1.82
N ILE A 329 5.65 5.07 -2.98
CA ILE A 329 6.71 5.20 -3.98
C ILE A 329 7.88 6.04 -3.43
N GLU A 330 7.60 6.97 -2.53
CA GLU A 330 8.57 7.80 -1.82
C GLU A 330 9.46 7.02 -0.87
N ASP A 331 9.00 5.88 -0.38
CA ASP A 331 9.75 5.01 0.55
C ASP A 331 10.76 4.12 -0.15
N ILE A 332 10.62 3.89 -1.47
CA ILE A 332 11.51 3.00 -2.21
C ILE A 332 12.94 3.55 -2.21
N ILE A 333 13.87 2.75 -1.71
CA ILE A 333 15.29 3.10 -1.61
C ILE A 333 15.96 2.96 -2.98
N SER A 334 16.72 3.95 -3.39
CA SER A 334 17.68 3.88 -4.49
C SER A 334 18.86 4.80 -4.19
N GLY A 335 19.99 4.52 -4.81
CA GLY A 335 21.20 5.29 -4.53
C GLY A 335 21.07 6.80 -4.80
N ASP A 336 20.41 7.18 -5.91
CA ASP A 336 20.15 8.60 -6.22
C ASP A 336 19.23 9.25 -5.17
N ARG A 337 18.27 8.52 -4.63
CA ARG A 337 17.33 9.07 -3.63
C ARG A 337 17.97 9.24 -2.25
N VAL A 338 18.95 8.42 -1.90
CA VAL A 338 19.71 8.56 -0.65
C VAL A 338 20.34 9.95 -0.54
N LEU A 339 20.69 10.58 -1.65
CA LEU A 339 21.21 11.96 -1.67
C LEU A 339 20.28 12.96 -0.96
N SER A 340 18.98 12.74 -1.03
CA SER A 340 17.98 13.63 -0.39
C SER A 340 17.99 13.58 1.14
N LEU A 341 18.59 12.55 1.74
CA LEU A 341 18.76 12.44 3.19
C LEU A 341 19.90 13.30 3.71
N CYS A 342 20.76 13.80 2.82
CA CYS A 342 22.00 14.46 3.15
C CYS A 342 21.91 15.98 2.96
N ASP A 343 22.67 16.71 3.75
CA ASP A 343 22.79 18.15 3.63
C ASP A 343 23.77 18.50 2.51
N PHE A 344 24.86 17.71 2.37
CA PHE A 344 25.91 17.92 1.40
C PHE A 344 26.26 16.63 0.68
N VAL A 345 26.51 16.73 -0.62
CA VAL A 345 26.96 15.64 -1.48
C VAL A 345 28.34 15.97 -2.02
N PHE A 346 29.36 15.18 -1.72
CA PHE A 346 30.66 15.30 -2.33
C PHE A 346 30.71 14.56 -3.68
N ALA A 347 31.03 15.28 -4.74
CA ALA A 347 31.12 14.71 -6.08
C ALA A 347 32.27 15.30 -6.88
N THR A 348 32.80 14.55 -7.86
CA THR A 348 33.70 15.06 -8.91
C THR A 348 32.90 15.45 -10.14
N ARG A 349 33.54 16.17 -11.08
CA ARG A 349 32.89 16.50 -12.36
C ARG A 349 32.48 15.26 -13.15
N ASP A 350 33.29 14.21 -13.08
CA ASP A 350 32.99 12.94 -13.77
C ASP A 350 31.76 12.25 -13.16
N ILE A 351 31.64 12.28 -11.83
CA ILE A 351 30.45 11.79 -11.13
C ILE A 351 29.20 12.57 -11.55
N LEU A 352 29.27 13.90 -11.61
CA LEU A 352 28.16 14.75 -12.08
C LEU A 352 27.77 14.46 -13.52
N ALA A 353 28.75 14.24 -14.38
CA ALA A 353 28.50 13.90 -15.78
C ALA A 353 27.81 12.53 -15.94
N PHE A 354 28.15 11.58 -15.08
CA PHE A 354 27.61 10.22 -15.12
C PHE A 354 26.23 10.13 -14.42
N HIS A 355 26.08 10.66 -13.20
CA HIS A 355 24.86 10.62 -12.41
C HIS A 355 23.98 11.86 -12.64
N LYS A 356 23.20 11.88 -13.71
CA LYS A 356 22.38 13.02 -14.14
C LYS A 356 21.29 13.46 -13.15
N ASN A 357 20.96 12.60 -12.18
CA ASN A 357 19.89 12.89 -11.20
C ASN A 357 20.42 13.51 -9.89
N ILE A 358 21.70 13.80 -9.77
CA ILE A 358 22.25 14.41 -8.54
C ILE A 358 21.53 15.72 -8.20
N GLU A 359 21.39 16.61 -9.18
CA GLU A 359 20.73 17.91 -9.00
C GLU A 359 19.24 17.80 -8.59
N LYS A 360 18.61 16.68 -8.94
CA LYS A 360 17.21 16.43 -8.56
C LYS A 360 17.04 16.08 -7.09
N TYR A 361 18.01 15.38 -6.50
CA TYR A 361 17.88 14.80 -5.14
C TYR A 361 18.82 15.45 -4.13
N ALA A 362 20.00 15.92 -4.54
CA ALA A 362 20.94 16.57 -3.64
C ALA A 362 20.43 17.96 -3.25
N ARG A 363 20.54 18.29 -1.97
CA ARG A 363 20.26 19.66 -1.50
C ARG A 363 21.39 20.62 -1.86
N ASP A 364 22.61 20.14 -1.68
CA ASP A 364 23.82 20.91 -1.94
C ASP A 364 24.94 20.00 -2.42
N VAL A 365 25.67 20.41 -3.46
CA VAL A 365 26.73 19.61 -4.05
C VAL A 365 28.08 20.31 -3.96
N ILE A 366 29.03 19.69 -3.27
CA ILE A 366 30.39 20.14 -3.13
C ILE A 366 31.25 19.46 -4.22
N ILE A 367 31.65 20.22 -5.23
CA ILE A 367 32.44 19.71 -6.35
C ILE A 367 33.92 19.70 -5.97
N ILE A 368 34.52 18.51 -5.98
CA ILE A 368 35.95 18.33 -5.74
C ILE A 368 36.65 18.22 -7.08
N ASN A 369 37.47 19.23 -7.40
CA ASN A 369 38.28 19.23 -8.62
C ASN A 369 39.66 18.56 -8.41
N ASP A 370 40.21 18.67 -7.21
CA ASP A 370 41.50 18.10 -6.81
C ASP A 370 41.46 17.72 -5.33
N PHE A 371 41.62 16.45 -5.04
CA PHE A 371 41.62 15.93 -3.67
C PHE A 371 42.79 16.41 -2.83
N ASN A 372 43.92 16.79 -3.46
CA ASN A 372 45.10 17.29 -2.76
C ASN A 372 44.98 18.77 -2.38
N ASN A 373 44.07 19.52 -3.04
CA ASN A 373 43.91 20.95 -2.89
C ASN A 373 42.50 21.34 -2.47
N ILE A 374 41.89 20.61 -1.54
CA ILE A 374 40.61 20.99 -0.96
C ILE A 374 40.78 22.24 -0.09
N ASN A 375 40.00 23.29 -0.41
CA ASN A 375 39.97 24.49 0.46
C ASN A 375 39.20 24.21 1.76
N VAL A 376 39.91 23.68 2.74
CA VAL A 376 39.34 23.25 4.02
C VAL A 376 38.75 24.40 4.83
N GLU A 377 39.37 25.59 4.76
CA GLU A 377 38.86 26.78 5.46
C GLU A 377 37.49 27.20 4.93
N SER A 378 37.36 27.28 3.62
CA SER A 378 36.07 27.57 2.96
C SER A 378 35.02 26.51 3.31
N LEU A 379 35.42 25.23 3.30
CA LEU A 379 34.54 24.13 3.62
C LEU A 379 34.03 24.18 5.07
N ASN A 380 34.92 24.43 6.04
CA ASN A 380 34.56 24.59 7.43
C ASN A 380 33.64 25.79 7.69
N ASN A 381 33.92 26.96 7.04
CA ASN A 381 33.05 28.10 7.11
C ASN A 381 31.64 27.79 6.59
N TYR A 382 31.54 27.08 5.48
CA TYR A 382 30.29 26.71 4.90
C TYR A 382 29.47 25.75 5.78
N PHE A 383 30.12 24.75 6.37
CA PHE A 383 29.46 23.85 7.32
C PHE A 383 29.04 24.55 8.61
N MET A 384 29.85 25.46 9.12
CA MET A 384 29.50 26.25 10.32
C MET A 384 28.32 27.20 10.06
N GLU A 385 28.26 27.80 8.88
CA GLU A 385 27.11 28.61 8.44
C GLU A 385 25.84 27.78 8.40
N HIS A 386 25.90 26.57 7.76
CA HIS A 386 24.79 25.63 7.74
C HIS A 386 24.33 25.24 9.15
N CYS A 387 25.26 24.88 10.03
CA CYS A 387 24.97 24.52 11.42
C CYS A 387 24.28 25.67 12.16
N THR A 388 24.79 26.88 12.01
CA THR A 388 24.21 28.09 12.64
C THR A 388 22.81 28.37 12.14
N LYS A 389 22.59 28.32 10.82
CA LYS A 389 21.31 28.57 10.18
C LYS A 389 20.24 27.56 10.61
N ASN A 390 20.61 26.30 10.76
CA ASN A 390 19.70 25.22 11.10
C ASN A 390 19.66 24.90 12.61
N ASN A 391 20.38 25.65 13.44
CA ASN A 391 20.48 25.43 14.87
C ASN A 391 20.86 23.99 15.25
N THR A 392 21.90 23.46 14.61
CA THR A 392 22.41 22.09 14.80
C THR A 392 23.94 22.11 14.91
N ASP A 393 24.54 21.10 15.55
CA ASP A 393 25.97 20.83 15.51
C ASP A 393 26.34 19.68 14.57
N THR A 394 25.35 19.11 13.89
CA THR A 394 25.49 17.90 13.11
C THR A 394 25.10 18.12 11.65
N ILE A 395 25.92 17.62 10.75
CA ILE A 395 25.69 17.64 9.29
C ILE A 395 25.66 16.22 8.73
N LYS A 396 24.87 16.03 7.67
CA LYS A 396 24.76 14.77 6.94
C LYS A 396 25.49 14.89 5.60
N ILE A 397 26.53 14.09 5.44
CA ILE A 397 27.39 14.14 4.25
C ILE A 397 27.25 12.84 3.47
N PHE A 398 27.01 12.96 2.16
CA PHE A 398 27.07 11.84 1.23
C PHE A 398 28.40 11.84 0.48
N VAL A 399 29.04 10.66 0.39
CA VAL A 399 30.24 10.45 -0.41
C VAL A 399 30.10 9.16 -1.20
N TYR A 400 30.38 9.22 -2.50
CA TYR A 400 30.45 7.99 -3.32
C TYR A 400 31.59 7.11 -2.82
N THR A 401 31.35 5.83 -2.56
CA THR A 401 32.33 4.95 -1.89
C THR A 401 33.67 4.89 -2.61
N HIS A 402 33.68 4.95 -3.96
CA HIS A 402 34.92 4.89 -4.76
C HIS A 402 35.81 6.13 -4.65
N ILE A 403 35.31 7.24 -4.09
CA ILE A 403 36.14 8.43 -3.83
C ILE A 403 36.37 8.67 -2.32
N LEU A 404 35.78 7.83 -1.46
CA LEU A 404 35.82 8.03 -0.02
C LEU A 404 37.24 7.95 0.54
N SER A 405 38.10 7.07 -0.01
CA SER A 405 39.50 6.93 0.41
C SER A 405 40.31 8.23 0.30
N TYR A 406 40.03 9.06 -0.70
CA TYR A 406 40.68 10.35 -0.89
C TYR A 406 40.23 11.43 0.09
N LEU A 407 39.16 11.19 0.85
CA LEU A 407 38.55 12.15 1.76
C LEU A 407 38.76 11.80 3.24
N ILE A 408 39.40 10.66 3.54
CA ILE A 408 39.59 10.22 4.94
C ILE A 408 40.26 11.30 5.77
N GLU A 409 41.43 11.78 5.39
CA GLU A 409 42.15 12.82 6.12
C GLU A 409 41.33 14.11 6.28
N THR A 410 40.65 14.53 5.22
CA THR A 410 39.79 15.72 5.28
C THR A 410 38.68 15.56 6.32
N LEU A 411 37.97 14.45 6.28
CA LEU A 411 36.81 14.21 7.18
C LEU A 411 37.24 13.95 8.62
N THR A 412 38.39 13.29 8.83
CA THR A 412 38.84 12.93 10.19
C THR A 412 39.71 13.98 10.87
N GLU A 413 40.48 14.75 10.11
CA GLU A 413 41.51 15.62 10.69
C GLU A 413 41.27 17.11 10.39
N LYS A 414 40.73 17.43 9.22
CA LYS A 414 40.67 18.82 8.73
C LYS A 414 39.32 19.50 8.96
N ILE A 415 38.22 18.77 9.12
CA ILE A 415 36.95 19.36 9.49
C ILE A 415 36.94 19.80 10.94
N ASN A 416 36.30 20.94 11.21
CA ASN A 416 36.17 21.52 12.54
C ASN A 416 35.58 20.51 13.54
N LYS A 417 36.27 20.29 14.64
CA LYS A 417 35.92 19.27 15.66
C LYS A 417 34.59 19.55 16.38
N ASN A 418 34.06 20.77 16.30
CA ASN A 418 32.76 21.11 16.85
C ASN A 418 31.60 20.67 15.93
N ILE A 419 31.90 20.20 14.71
CA ILE A 419 30.90 19.71 13.77
C ILE A 419 30.85 18.19 13.86
N LYS A 420 29.69 17.64 14.15
CA LYS A 420 29.41 16.22 14.08
C LYS A 420 28.99 15.83 12.68
N ILE A 421 29.44 14.68 12.22
CA ILE A 421 29.19 14.18 10.87
C ILE A 421 28.42 12.86 10.94
N VAL A 422 27.30 12.78 10.22
CA VAL A 422 26.68 11.52 9.83
C VAL A 422 27.07 11.26 8.37
N LEU A 423 27.84 10.19 8.17
CA LEU A 423 28.39 9.86 6.86
C LEU A 423 27.47 8.86 6.15
N TYR A 424 27.10 9.16 4.92
CA TYR A 424 26.42 8.24 4.00
C TYR A 424 27.37 7.91 2.85
N THR A 425 27.56 6.61 2.58
CA THR A 425 28.39 6.16 1.46
C THR A 425 27.66 5.10 0.64
N HIS A 426 27.54 5.36 -0.67
CA HIS A 426 26.71 4.57 -1.56
C HIS A 426 27.10 4.77 -3.03
N ASN A 427 26.29 4.24 -3.98
CA ASN A 427 26.43 4.38 -5.43
C ASN A 427 27.79 3.89 -5.97
N SER A 428 28.25 2.75 -5.47
CA SER A 428 29.51 2.14 -5.87
C SER A 428 29.51 0.64 -5.61
N ASP A 429 30.21 -0.13 -6.44
CA ASP A 429 30.49 -1.54 -6.20
C ASP A 429 31.63 -1.75 -5.17
N HIS A 430 32.28 -0.68 -4.72
CA HIS A 430 33.34 -0.74 -3.72
C HIS A 430 32.77 -1.10 -2.35
N HIS A 431 33.53 -1.87 -1.59
CA HIS A 431 33.17 -2.29 -0.24
C HIS A 431 33.57 -1.23 0.78
N PHE A 432 32.72 -1.04 1.79
CA PHE A 432 33.09 -0.32 2.99
C PHE A 432 33.82 -1.30 3.92
N ASN A 433 35.14 -1.24 3.93
CA ASN A 433 36.02 -2.21 4.58
C ASN A 433 36.96 -1.57 5.62
N ASN A 434 37.96 -2.30 6.09
CA ASN A 434 38.91 -1.85 7.13
C ASN A 434 39.83 -0.68 6.69
N GLU A 435 39.91 -0.35 5.41
CA GLU A 435 40.59 0.86 4.94
C GLU A 435 39.98 2.13 5.53
N TYR A 436 38.71 2.08 5.89
CA TYR A 436 37.94 3.19 6.46
C TYR A 436 37.92 3.21 8.00
N LYS A 437 38.83 2.45 8.65
CA LYS A 437 38.91 2.35 10.12
C LYS A 437 39.04 3.72 10.77
N ASN A 438 39.83 4.64 10.21
CA ASN A 438 39.99 5.99 10.73
C ASN A 438 38.67 6.78 10.76
N LEU A 439 37.77 6.57 9.79
CA LEU A 439 36.43 7.18 9.81
C LEU A 439 35.57 6.60 10.94
N VAL A 440 35.66 5.29 11.16
CA VAL A 440 34.90 4.61 12.21
C VAL A 440 35.38 5.03 13.60
N GLU A 441 36.69 5.22 13.78
CA GLU A 441 37.30 5.61 15.07
C GLU A 441 37.26 7.11 15.33
N CYS A 442 36.92 7.95 14.35
CA CYS A 442 36.85 9.40 14.50
C CYS A 442 35.63 9.84 15.32
N ASP A 443 35.87 10.57 16.44
CA ASP A 443 34.79 11.02 17.34
C ASP A 443 33.79 11.99 16.67
N ASN A 444 34.25 12.79 15.72
CA ASN A 444 33.38 13.71 14.99
C ASN A 444 32.39 12.99 14.06
N ILE A 445 32.74 11.79 13.57
CA ILE A 445 31.82 11.00 12.77
C ILE A 445 30.97 10.19 13.71
N VAL A 446 29.74 10.63 13.95
CA VAL A 446 28.87 10.04 14.96
C VAL A 446 28.12 8.80 14.46
N HIS A 447 27.90 8.68 13.15
CA HIS A 447 27.29 7.51 12.53
C HIS A 447 27.68 7.37 11.07
N ILE A 448 27.67 6.13 10.57
CA ILE A 448 28.01 5.79 9.18
C ILE A 448 26.94 4.87 8.61
N TYR A 449 26.27 5.32 7.56
CA TYR A 449 25.42 4.50 6.71
C TYR A 449 26.20 4.08 5.47
N ALA A 450 26.47 2.79 5.32
CA ALA A 450 27.32 2.29 4.24
C ALA A 450 26.69 1.15 3.44
N GLN A 451 26.83 1.21 2.12
CA GLN A 451 26.54 0.11 1.20
C GLN A 451 27.70 -0.90 1.20
N ASN A 452 27.44 -2.16 0.87
CA ASN A 452 28.47 -3.20 0.68
C ASN A 452 29.45 -3.32 1.87
N ILE A 453 28.96 -3.42 3.10
CA ILE A 453 29.80 -3.47 4.29
C ILE A 453 30.61 -4.78 4.34
N ASP A 454 31.94 -4.65 4.39
CA ASP A 454 32.92 -5.72 4.56
C ASP A 454 33.91 -5.34 5.70
N TYR A 455 33.38 -4.90 6.82
CA TYR A 455 34.16 -4.48 7.99
C TYR A 455 34.32 -5.65 8.96
N ASP A 456 35.55 -5.97 9.34
CA ASP A 456 35.91 -7.22 10.06
C ASP A 456 35.23 -7.33 11.44
N SER A 457 35.11 -6.25 12.15
CA SER A 457 34.50 -6.22 13.47
C SER A 457 33.14 -5.54 13.43
N TYR A 458 32.17 -6.11 14.14
CA TYR A 458 30.89 -5.42 14.33
C TYR A 458 31.09 -4.09 15.05
N ASN A 459 30.48 -3.03 14.53
CA ASN A 459 30.50 -1.73 15.15
C ASN A 459 29.11 -1.08 15.02
N SER A 460 28.52 -0.74 16.16
CA SER A 460 27.17 -0.11 16.23
C SER A 460 27.09 1.29 15.59
N LYS A 461 28.22 1.91 15.32
CA LYS A 461 28.33 3.16 14.58
C LYS A 461 28.07 2.99 13.08
N ILE A 462 28.09 1.74 12.57
CA ILE A 462 27.90 1.41 11.17
C ILE A 462 26.53 0.75 11.00
N THR A 463 25.73 1.26 10.06
CA THR A 463 24.49 0.64 9.65
C THR A 463 24.52 0.34 8.14
N LEU A 464 24.06 -0.84 7.76
CA LEU A 464 23.94 -1.20 6.36
C LEU A 464 22.92 -0.30 5.66
N LEU A 465 23.39 0.40 4.63
CA LEU A 465 22.54 1.16 3.72
C LEU A 465 22.24 0.29 2.49
N PRO A 466 20.99 -0.10 2.28
CA PRO A 466 20.63 -0.97 1.17
C PRO A 466 21.00 -0.39 -0.20
N ILE A 467 21.49 -1.21 -1.12
CA ILE A 467 21.63 -0.78 -2.52
C ILE A 467 20.26 -0.39 -3.10
N GLY A 468 19.20 -1.03 -2.63
CA GLY A 468 17.83 -0.75 -3.04
C GLY A 468 17.58 -1.03 -4.51
N LEU A 469 16.70 -0.24 -5.12
CA LEU A 469 16.46 -0.26 -6.55
C LEU A 469 17.62 0.39 -7.31
N ALA A 470 17.89 -0.07 -8.52
CA ALA A 470 18.88 0.59 -9.38
C ALA A 470 18.48 2.05 -9.66
N ASN A 471 19.48 2.89 -9.93
CA ASN A 471 19.22 4.29 -10.29
C ASN A 471 18.47 4.39 -11.64
N ALA A 472 17.64 5.41 -11.77
CA ALA A 472 16.75 5.60 -12.92
C ALA A 472 17.46 5.70 -14.29
N MET A 473 18.77 5.86 -14.30
CA MET A 473 19.57 5.81 -15.53
C MET A 473 19.69 4.40 -16.13
N TRP A 474 19.39 3.37 -15.35
CA TRP A 474 19.44 1.97 -15.79
C TRP A 474 18.04 1.46 -16.16
N PRO A 475 17.90 0.57 -17.17
CA PRO A 475 16.61 0.00 -17.57
C PRO A 475 15.86 -0.72 -16.42
N HIS A 476 16.58 -1.25 -15.44
CA HIS A 476 16.04 -1.90 -14.25
C HIS A 476 15.96 -0.96 -13.04
N GLY A 477 16.02 0.34 -13.26
CA GLY A 477 15.80 1.40 -12.27
C GLY A 477 14.44 2.08 -12.38
N ASP A 478 13.47 1.45 -13.05
CA ASP A 478 12.11 1.99 -13.21
C ASP A 478 11.31 1.76 -11.92
N MET A 479 11.33 2.77 -11.07
CA MET A 479 10.63 2.80 -9.78
C MET A 479 9.11 2.73 -9.94
N ILE A 480 8.57 3.32 -11.01
CA ILE A 480 7.13 3.28 -11.28
C ILE A 480 6.71 1.85 -11.63
N ALA A 481 7.51 1.14 -12.45
CA ALA A 481 7.25 -0.24 -12.77
C ALA A 481 7.26 -1.13 -11.53
N LEU A 482 8.28 -0.98 -10.65
CA LEU A 482 8.33 -1.73 -9.39
C LEU A 482 7.11 -1.43 -8.50
N TYR A 483 6.79 -0.15 -8.29
CA TYR A 483 5.66 0.24 -7.46
C TYR A 483 4.32 -0.25 -8.02
N THR A 484 4.15 -0.19 -9.36
CA THR A 484 2.96 -0.71 -10.03
C THR A 484 2.80 -2.22 -9.80
N VAL A 485 3.87 -2.99 -10.05
CA VAL A 485 3.81 -4.46 -9.84
C VAL A 485 3.59 -4.79 -8.37
N MET A 486 4.24 -4.07 -7.46
CA MET A 486 4.02 -4.23 -6.02
C MET A 486 2.54 -4.02 -5.65
N LYS A 487 1.92 -2.95 -6.13
CA LYS A 487 0.49 -2.66 -5.91
C LYS A 487 -0.44 -3.69 -6.57
N ASP A 488 -0.09 -4.17 -7.75
CA ASP A 488 -0.88 -5.19 -8.47
C ASP A 488 -0.83 -6.57 -7.81
N THR A 489 0.29 -6.90 -7.15
CA THR A 489 0.59 -8.30 -6.77
C THR A 489 0.71 -8.55 -5.27
N TYR A 490 0.73 -7.50 -4.41
CA TYR A 490 0.93 -7.68 -2.95
C TYR A 490 -0.09 -8.66 -2.32
N ARG A 491 -1.29 -8.76 -2.88
CA ARG A 491 -2.38 -9.63 -2.44
C ARG A 491 -2.35 -11.02 -3.07
N ASN A 492 -1.53 -11.25 -4.11
CA ASN A 492 -1.53 -12.50 -4.84
C ASN A 492 -0.89 -13.61 -4.01
N ILE A 493 -1.46 -14.81 -4.12
CA ILE A 493 -0.87 -16.00 -3.52
C ILE A 493 0.37 -16.36 -4.33
N LYS A 494 1.48 -16.57 -3.61
CA LYS A 494 2.72 -17.01 -4.23
C LYS A 494 2.71 -18.53 -4.36
N GLU A 495 2.47 -19.01 -5.56
CA GLU A 495 2.30 -20.45 -5.82
C GLU A 495 3.62 -21.15 -6.12
N ARG A 496 4.61 -20.42 -6.66
CA ARG A 496 5.90 -20.96 -7.06
C ARG A 496 6.92 -20.93 -5.91
N ASP A 497 7.85 -21.89 -5.91
CA ASP A 497 8.80 -22.02 -4.80
C ASP A 497 9.90 -20.96 -4.86
N ILE A 498 10.87 -21.11 -5.76
CA ILE A 498 12.05 -20.25 -5.84
C ILE A 498 12.28 -19.71 -7.24
N TYR A 499 12.42 -18.39 -7.34
CA TYR A 499 12.81 -17.71 -8.57
C TYR A 499 14.30 -17.75 -8.80
N VAL A 500 14.70 -18.17 -9.99
CA VAL A 500 16.11 -18.25 -10.40
C VAL A 500 16.34 -17.54 -11.73
N ASN A 501 17.10 -16.46 -11.69
CA ASN A 501 17.54 -15.71 -12.86
C ASN A 501 18.99 -15.25 -12.62
N ILE A 502 19.96 -15.92 -13.22
CA ILE A 502 21.39 -15.73 -12.95
C ILE A 502 22.10 -15.32 -14.25
N ASN A 503 22.73 -14.15 -14.22
CA ASN A 503 23.74 -13.80 -15.21
C ASN A 503 25.11 -14.32 -14.72
N PRO A 504 25.71 -15.32 -15.38
CA PRO A 504 26.97 -15.92 -14.94
C PRO A 504 28.17 -14.99 -15.10
N ASN A 505 28.06 -13.95 -15.90
CA ASN A 505 29.23 -13.13 -16.33
C ASN A 505 29.62 -12.04 -15.33
N THR A 506 28.83 -11.77 -14.30
CA THR A 506 29.08 -10.68 -13.34
C THR A 506 29.93 -11.11 -12.15
N TYR A 507 29.99 -12.40 -11.84
CA TYR A 507 30.78 -12.97 -10.76
C TYR A 507 31.02 -14.46 -11.04
N MET A 508 32.29 -14.93 -11.04
CA MET A 508 32.65 -16.27 -11.48
C MET A 508 31.89 -17.39 -10.74
N TYR A 509 31.66 -17.22 -9.45
CA TYR A 509 30.94 -18.19 -8.63
C TYR A 509 29.47 -18.40 -9.07
N ARG A 510 28.86 -17.44 -9.75
CA ARG A 510 27.52 -17.59 -10.31
C ARG A 510 27.43 -18.68 -11.37
N GLY A 511 28.49 -18.87 -12.15
CA GLY A 511 28.58 -19.95 -13.14
C GLY A 511 28.55 -21.32 -12.51
N GLU A 512 29.27 -21.51 -11.41
CA GLU A 512 29.30 -22.77 -10.67
C GLU A 512 27.92 -23.10 -10.09
N ILE A 513 27.26 -22.13 -9.46
CA ILE A 513 25.91 -22.29 -8.90
C ILE A 513 24.90 -22.59 -10.00
N LEU A 514 24.96 -21.88 -11.12
CA LEU A 514 24.07 -22.10 -12.24
C LEU A 514 24.20 -23.52 -12.82
N ASN A 515 25.42 -24.04 -12.92
CA ASN A 515 25.64 -25.40 -13.38
C ASN A 515 25.03 -26.44 -12.41
N LYS A 516 25.24 -26.28 -11.12
CA LYS A 516 24.61 -27.13 -10.09
C LYS A 516 23.08 -27.11 -10.16
N ILE A 517 22.48 -25.92 -10.38
CA ILE A 517 21.05 -25.76 -10.51
C ILE A 517 20.51 -26.43 -11.78
N LYS A 518 21.20 -26.27 -12.91
CA LYS A 518 20.80 -26.88 -14.20
C LYS A 518 20.79 -28.41 -14.16
N GLU A 519 21.65 -29.03 -13.41
CA GLU A 519 21.71 -30.48 -13.26
C GLU A 519 20.45 -31.07 -12.66
N THR A 520 19.71 -30.30 -11.87
CA THR A 520 18.51 -30.76 -11.14
C THR A 520 17.23 -30.75 -11.96
N LYS A 521 17.16 -29.91 -12.98
CA LYS A 521 15.94 -29.63 -13.77
C LYS A 521 14.71 -29.26 -12.93
N CYS A 522 14.92 -28.79 -11.69
CA CYS A 522 13.85 -28.47 -10.73
C CYS A 522 13.41 -27.01 -10.78
N TYR A 523 14.09 -26.16 -11.58
CA TYR A 523 13.87 -24.72 -11.61
C TYR A 523 13.46 -24.25 -13.00
N ASP A 524 12.52 -23.33 -13.04
CA ASP A 524 12.26 -22.53 -14.22
C ASP A 524 13.30 -21.40 -14.29
N LEU A 525 14.26 -21.56 -15.20
CA LEU A 525 15.31 -20.56 -15.39
C LEU A 525 14.78 -19.42 -16.24
N SER A 526 14.73 -18.24 -15.67
CA SER A 526 14.34 -17.03 -16.39
C SER A 526 15.54 -16.24 -16.90
N SER A 527 15.42 -15.60 -18.04
CA SER A 527 16.44 -14.71 -18.61
C SER A 527 15.88 -13.74 -19.66
N GLY A 528 16.53 -12.58 -19.81
CA GLY A 528 16.34 -11.70 -20.97
C GLY A 528 14.96 -11.07 -21.15
N LYS A 529 14.23 -10.80 -20.07
CA LYS A 529 12.90 -10.20 -20.10
C LYS A 529 12.93 -8.70 -19.88
N PRO A 530 11.93 -7.94 -20.41
CA PRO A 530 11.65 -6.58 -20.00
C PRO A 530 11.49 -6.47 -18.49
N TYR A 531 11.88 -5.35 -17.88
CA TYR A 531 11.94 -5.20 -16.44
C TYR A 531 10.59 -5.45 -15.74
N ILE A 532 9.50 -4.91 -16.28
CA ILE A 532 8.17 -5.11 -15.70
C ILE A 532 7.71 -6.58 -15.74
N GLU A 533 8.04 -7.32 -16.81
CA GLU A 533 7.73 -8.75 -16.92
C GLU A 533 8.54 -9.57 -15.92
N TYR A 534 9.84 -9.22 -15.77
CA TYR A 534 10.70 -9.81 -14.75
C TYR A 534 10.12 -9.61 -13.34
N LEU A 535 9.67 -8.40 -13.01
CA LEU A 535 9.08 -8.12 -11.69
C LEU A 535 7.78 -8.90 -11.46
N ARG A 536 6.92 -9.01 -12.48
CA ARG A 536 5.69 -9.81 -12.40
C ARG A 536 5.98 -11.29 -12.17
N GLU A 537 6.90 -11.85 -12.93
CA GLU A 537 7.30 -13.25 -12.76
C GLU A 537 7.93 -13.49 -11.39
N LEU A 538 8.84 -12.60 -10.95
CA LEU A 538 9.43 -12.65 -9.62
C LEU A 538 8.34 -12.66 -8.52
N SER A 539 7.32 -11.82 -8.66
CA SER A 539 6.26 -11.67 -7.67
C SER A 539 5.40 -12.94 -7.45
N GLU A 540 5.41 -13.89 -8.38
CA GLU A 540 4.69 -15.16 -8.27
C GLU A 540 5.37 -16.18 -7.33
N HIS A 541 6.63 -15.94 -6.96
CA HIS A 541 7.45 -16.87 -6.19
C HIS A 541 7.49 -16.51 -4.70
N ARG A 542 7.66 -17.53 -3.84
CA ARG A 542 7.84 -17.34 -2.39
C ARG A 542 9.26 -16.90 -2.06
N PHE A 543 10.23 -17.40 -2.80
CA PHE A 543 11.64 -17.14 -2.60
C PHE A 543 12.33 -16.70 -3.89
N CYS A 544 13.45 -16.00 -3.75
CA CYS A 544 14.27 -15.58 -4.88
C CYS A 544 15.75 -15.81 -4.59
N LEU A 545 16.45 -16.48 -5.49
CA LEU A 545 17.89 -16.68 -5.36
C LEU A 545 18.64 -15.39 -5.72
N CYS A 546 19.29 -14.80 -4.71
CA CYS A 546 20.01 -13.53 -4.78
C CYS A 546 21.51 -13.76 -4.56
N ILE A 547 22.24 -14.10 -5.62
CA ILE A 547 23.68 -14.32 -5.56
C ILE A 547 24.40 -12.99 -5.77
N ARG A 548 25.43 -12.72 -4.95
CA ARG A 548 26.26 -11.51 -5.10
C ARG A 548 26.74 -11.32 -6.55
N GLY A 549 26.85 -10.07 -6.94
CA GLY A 549 27.50 -9.64 -8.19
C GLY A 549 28.91 -9.10 -7.92
N ASN A 550 29.24 -7.95 -8.53
CA ASN A 550 30.47 -7.21 -8.24
C ASN A 550 30.47 -6.79 -6.75
N GLY A 551 29.39 -6.18 -6.27
CA GLY A 551 29.17 -5.89 -4.86
C GLY A 551 28.60 -7.09 -4.10
N LEU A 552 28.65 -7.02 -2.75
CA LEU A 552 28.01 -7.97 -1.84
C LEU A 552 26.50 -7.85 -1.87
N ASP A 553 26.00 -6.63 -1.91
CA ASP A 553 24.59 -6.31 -2.00
C ASP A 553 24.09 -6.33 -3.45
N THR A 554 22.85 -6.70 -3.68
CA THR A 554 22.26 -6.80 -5.02
C THR A 554 20.87 -6.18 -5.09
N HIS A 555 20.56 -5.47 -6.18
CA HIS A 555 19.23 -4.90 -6.42
C HIS A 555 18.12 -5.95 -6.29
N ARG A 556 18.35 -7.16 -6.82
CA ARG A 556 17.38 -8.26 -6.77
C ARG A 556 16.95 -8.64 -5.36
N PHE A 557 17.84 -8.54 -4.39
CA PHE A 557 17.53 -8.80 -2.98
C PHE A 557 16.41 -7.84 -2.49
N TRP A 558 16.54 -6.57 -2.80
CA TRP A 558 15.60 -5.54 -2.39
C TRP A 558 14.32 -5.54 -3.24
N GLU A 559 14.44 -5.73 -4.55
CA GLU A 559 13.29 -5.94 -5.45
C GLU A 559 12.41 -7.10 -4.97
N SER A 560 13.05 -8.21 -4.54
CA SER A 560 12.33 -9.36 -3.98
C SER A 560 11.51 -8.96 -2.74
N LEU A 561 12.11 -8.26 -1.80
CA LEU A 561 11.42 -7.82 -0.58
C LEU A 561 10.28 -6.86 -0.89
N TYR A 562 10.47 -5.89 -1.79
CA TYR A 562 9.40 -4.99 -2.23
C TYR A 562 8.22 -5.73 -2.87
N LEU A 563 8.47 -6.88 -3.50
CA LEU A 563 7.44 -7.75 -4.07
C LEU A 563 6.92 -8.82 -3.10
N GLY A 564 7.30 -8.75 -1.83
CA GLY A 564 6.88 -9.73 -0.82
C GLY A 564 7.49 -11.11 -1.02
N VAL A 565 8.63 -11.20 -1.70
CA VAL A 565 9.39 -12.45 -1.95
C VAL A 565 10.56 -12.50 -0.99
N ILE A 566 10.83 -13.65 -0.38
CA ILE A 566 11.94 -13.82 0.56
C ILE A 566 13.23 -14.09 -0.20
N PRO A 567 14.26 -13.24 -0.05
CA PRO A 567 15.55 -13.47 -0.68
C PRO A 567 16.26 -14.71 -0.11
N VAL A 568 16.95 -15.44 -0.99
CA VAL A 568 17.85 -16.52 -0.63
C VAL A 568 19.26 -16.11 -1.02
N ILE A 569 20.14 -15.96 -0.04
CA ILE A 569 21.55 -15.60 -0.27
C ILE A 569 22.44 -16.81 -0.11
N ILE A 570 23.53 -16.83 -0.86
CA ILE A 570 24.57 -17.85 -0.71
C ILE A 570 25.75 -17.22 -0.01
N ASN A 571 26.07 -17.76 1.15
CA ASN A 571 27.27 -17.43 1.89
C ASN A 571 28.38 -18.44 1.46
N ASN A 572 29.37 -17.94 0.74
CA ASN A 572 30.48 -18.74 0.24
C ASN A 572 31.57 -18.99 1.30
N ASN A 573 31.25 -18.79 2.58
CA ASN A 573 32.15 -18.95 3.74
C ASN A 573 33.37 -18.01 3.66
N THR A 574 33.26 -16.87 3.01
CA THR A 574 34.29 -15.83 3.08
C THR A 574 33.98 -14.85 4.20
N THR A 575 35.04 -14.25 4.78
CA THR A 575 34.91 -13.23 5.82
C THR A 575 34.00 -12.07 5.37
N SER A 576 34.12 -11.63 4.11
CA SER A 576 33.28 -10.59 3.52
C SER A 576 31.78 -10.94 3.55
N CYS A 577 31.45 -12.19 3.16
CA CYS A 577 30.04 -12.62 3.19
C CYS A 577 29.51 -12.72 4.63
N ASP A 578 30.32 -13.25 5.56
CA ASP A 578 29.92 -13.34 6.97
C ASP A 578 29.71 -11.96 7.60
N ASN A 579 30.58 -11.01 7.29
CA ASN A 579 30.46 -9.62 7.77
C ASN A 579 29.19 -8.95 7.20
N PHE A 580 28.96 -9.06 5.90
CA PHE A 580 27.77 -8.50 5.26
C PHE A 580 26.49 -9.10 5.86
N VAL A 581 26.42 -10.43 6.00
CA VAL A 581 25.27 -11.13 6.59
C VAL A 581 24.99 -10.67 8.01
N ARG A 582 26.01 -10.38 8.80
CA ARG A 582 25.84 -9.86 10.16
C ARG A 582 25.12 -8.52 10.17
N TYR A 583 25.58 -7.54 9.36
CA TYR A 583 24.92 -6.24 9.25
C TYR A 583 23.53 -6.31 8.61
N LEU A 584 23.34 -7.26 7.69
CA LEU A 584 22.03 -7.50 7.09
C LEU A 584 20.98 -7.98 8.11
N ARG A 585 21.41 -8.78 9.11
CA ARG A 585 20.54 -9.25 10.20
C ARG A 585 20.08 -8.14 11.11
N ASP A 586 20.85 -7.08 11.26
CA ASP A 586 20.49 -5.93 12.09
C ASP A 586 19.32 -5.12 11.52
N LEU A 587 18.97 -5.34 10.26
CA LEU A 587 17.81 -4.70 9.62
C LEU A 587 16.49 -5.43 9.90
N ASP A 588 16.50 -6.54 10.64
CA ASP A 588 15.32 -7.37 10.98
C ASP A 588 14.51 -7.83 9.75
N ILE A 589 15.12 -7.90 8.57
CA ILE A 589 14.47 -8.33 7.34
C ILE A 589 14.54 -9.85 7.16
N PRO A 590 13.51 -10.47 6.54
CA PRO A 590 13.50 -11.90 6.33
C PRO A 590 14.40 -12.28 5.13
N PHE A 591 15.31 -13.21 5.31
CA PHE A 591 16.06 -13.86 4.24
C PHE A 591 16.50 -15.25 4.64
N VAL A 592 16.76 -16.11 3.66
CA VAL A 592 17.34 -17.44 3.85
C VAL A 592 18.82 -17.39 3.52
N GLU A 593 19.66 -17.84 4.44
CA GLU A 593 21.10 -18.01 4.21
C GLU A 593 21.41 -19.47 3.91
N ILE A 594 22.06 -19.73 2.78
CA ILE A 594 22.61 -21.05 2.42
C ILE A 594 24.13 -20.94 2.47
N LYS A 595 24.74 -21.68 3.36
CA LYS A 595 26.21 -21.77 3.41
C LYS A 595 26.75 -22.69 2.31
N ASN A 596 27.96 -22.44 1.88
CA ASN A 596 28.62 -23.18 0.78
C ASN A 596 28.60 -24.71 0.98
N ASP A 597 28.75 -25.17 2.21
CA ASP A 597 28.72 -26.59 2.57
C ASP A 597 27.36 -27.26 2.34
N ASN A 598 26.31 -26.47 2.21
CA ASN A 598 24.92 -26.89 2.03
C ASN A 598 24.34 -26.55 0.64
N LEU A 599 25.20 -26.22 -0.33
CA LEU A 599 24.75 -25.88 -1.70
C LEU A 599 23.97 -26.98 -2.40
N ASP A 600 24.19 -28.24 -1.97
CA ASP A 600 23.44 -29.40 -2.47
C ASP A 600 21.90 -29.25 -2.26
N ILE A 601 21.47 -28.40 -1.35
CA ILE A 601 20.06 -28.10 -1.14
C ILE A 601 19.43 -27.44 -2.38
N LEU A 602 20.20 -26.64 -3.13
CA LEU A 602 19.79 -26.07 -4.40
C LEU A 602 19.97 -27.05 -5.57
N GLY A 603 20.76 -28.10 -5.38
CA GLY A 603 21.14 -29.07 -6.38
C GLY A 603 20.52 -30.46 -6.16
N LEU A 604 21.39 -31.47 -6.09
CA LEU A 604 21.02 -32.90 -6.01
C LEU A 604 20.15 -33.26 -4.80
N LYS A 605 20.24 -32.50 -3.71
CA LYS A 605 19.44 -32.68 -2.50
C LYS A 605 18.25 -31.72 -2.44
N TYR A 606 17.86 -31.13 -3.60
CA TYR A 606 16.69 -30.24 -3.62
C TYR A 606 15.46 -31.00 -3.14
N ASN A 607 14.89 -30.47 -2.07
CA ASN A 607 13.63 -30.95 -1.54
C ASN A 607 12.64 -29.79 -1.54
N LYS A 608 11.52 -29.95 -2.26
CA LYS A 608 10.42 -28.95 -2.27
C LYS A 608 9.96 -28.53 -0.89
N ASN A 609 10.13 -29.41 0.12
CA ASN A 609 9.78 -29.10 1.51
C ASN A 609 10.71 -28.08 2.16
N TYR A 610 11.92 -27.86 1.65
CA TYR A 610 12.87 -26.91 2.22
C TYR A 610 12.41 -25.46 1.94
N PHE A 611 11.97 -25.17 0.69
CA PHE A 611 11.40 -23.88 0.31
C PHE A 611 9.86 -23.93 0.34
N SER A 612 9.34 -24.50 1.43
CA SER A 612 7.91 -24.75 1.57
C SER A 612 7.11 -23.47 1.87
N GLU A 613 5.84 -23.55 1.58
CA GLU A 613 4.88 -22.53 1.98
C GLU A 613 4.92 -22.30 3.51
N ASN A 614 5.13 -23.33 4.31
CA ASN A 614 5.25 -23.21 5.76
C ASN A 614 6.48 -22.41 6.19
N LEU A 615 7.64 -22.62 5.55
CA LEU A 615 8.82 -21.80 5.81
C LEU A 615 8.54 -20.34 5.47
N TYR A 616 7.98 -20.07 4.29
CA TYR A 616 7.60 -18.73 3.86
C TYR A 616 6.68 -18.05 4.87
N LYS A 617 5.58 -18.73 5.25
CA LYS A 617 4.63 -18.23 6.25
C LYS A 617 5.28 -17.89 7.59
N ASN A 618 6.13 -18.79 8.08
CA ASN A 618 6.82 -18.59 9.35
C ASN A 618 7.78 -17.40 9.32
N MET A 619 8.47 -17.18 8.20
CA MET A 619 9.39 -16.06 8.04
C MET A 619 8.63 -14.73 7.96
N ILE A 620 7.55 -14.67 7.18
CA ILE A 620 6.67 -13.49 7.11
C ILE A 620 6.09 -13.18 8.50
N LYS A 621 5.62 -14.19 9.22
CA LYS A 621 5.10 -14.03 10.58
C LYS A 621 6.14 -13.49 11.54
N LYS A 622 7.35 -14.02 11.49
CA LYS A 622 8.45 -13.61 12.39
C LYS A 622 8.87 -12.16 12.14
N SER A 623 8.87 -11.71 10.90
CA SER A 623 9.22 -10.32 10.55
C SER A 623 8.10 -9.32 10.86
N GLY A 624 6.89 -9.77 11.20
CA GLY A 624 5.74 -8.89 11.42
C GLY A 624 5.15 -8.34 10.11
N GLY A 625 5.48 -8.96 8.98
CA GLY A 625 5.08 -8.56 7.63
C GLY A 625 6.18 -7.81 6.89
N ILE A 626 6.43 -8.20 5.64
CA ILE A 626 7.52 -7.60 4.84
C ILE A 626 7.32 -6.10 4.65
N TYR A 627 6.10 -5.65 4.40
CA TYR A 627 5.81 -4.26 4.06
C TYR A 627 5.89 -3.28 5.25
N ASN A 628 5.98 -3.79 6.48
CA ASN A 628 6.11 -2.98 7.69
C ASN A 628 7.57 -2.77 8.11
N LEU A 629 8.53 -3.30 7.34
CA LEU A 629 9.94 -3.28 7.70
C LEU A 629 10.54 -1.89 7.51
N LYS A 630 11.08 -1.34 8.58
CA LYS A 630 11.82 -0.05 8.53
C LYS A 630 12.98 -0.10 7.53
N GLY A 631 13.64 -1.25 7.41
CA GLY A 631 14.75 -1.47 6.48
C GLY A 631 14.38 -1.33 4.99
N LEU A 632 13.10 -1.31 4.63
CA LEU A 632 12.63 -1.09 3.25
C LEU A 632 12.22 0.37 2.96
N LYS A 633 12.24 1.24 3.96
CA LYS A 633 11.77 2.62 3.82
C LYS A 633 12.90 3.62 3.92
N MET A 634 12.89 4.63 3.06
CA MET A 634 13.83 5.75 3.12
C MET A 634 13.91 6.40 4.52
N ALA A 635 12.74 6.53 5.17
CA ALA A 635 12.66 7.09 6.52
C ALA A 635 13.44 6.29 7.58
N GLY A 636 13.65 4.98 7.37
CA GLY A 636 14.45 4.12 8.26
C GLY A 636 15.93 4.51 8.33
N TYR A 637 16.41 5.29 7.37
CA TYR A 637 17.81 5.73 7.27
C TYR A 637 17.99 7.23 7.53
N THR A 638 16.95 7.89 8.02
CA THR A 638 17.05 9.27 8.47
C THR A 638 17.60 9.27 9.89
N TYR A 639 18.81 9.82 10.07
CA TYR A 639 19.38 9.99 11.41
C TYR A 639 18.52 11.00 12.19
N ILE A 640 17.95 10.53 13.28
CA ILE A 640 17.15 11.35 14.21
C ILE A 640 18.02 11.61 15.43
N PHE A 641 18.13 12.87 15.81
CA PHE A 641 18.93 13.34 16.96
C PHE A 641 18.26 13.02 18.29
#